data_f780928b6245e01847afa33047adda7b
#
_entry.id   f780928b6245e01847afa33047adda7b
#
_cell.length_a   1.000
_cell.length_b   1.000
_cell.length_c   1.000
_cell.angle_alpha   90.00
_cell.angle_beta   90.00
_cell.angle_gamma   90.00
#
_symmetry.space_group_name_H-M   'P 1'
#
loop_
_entity.id
_entity.type
_entity.pdbx_description
1 polymer ?
#
loop_
_entity_poly.entity_id
_entity_poly.type
_entity_poly.pdbx_seq_one_letter_code
_entity_poly.pdbx_strand_id
1 'polypeptide(L)'
;MTYKISKIASILGIKNVELIESEISTLLTDSRKLSGSPSHTLFFALETKNNDGHTFISELYSAGVRNFVVSKRLPEWDNLPGSNFLHVKNTLRALQKLAAYHRSRFDIPIIGITGSNGKTIVKEWLYRLLQENFNIVRSPRSYNSQVGVPLSVWELDDTTELGIFEAGISMPDEMGYLEPIIRPTIGILTKIGEAHQENFTSLQQKCMEKMALFVNSNVVIYDEDNDLINRCADMMLLSQKAFSWSRKRSEAPLYISKIDIQDKKTAIHYSFLRFEHSVDIPFTDEASIENAIHCLAVLLFLGIHPREISKRMMTLEPVAMRLDVRQGKNDCIIINDAYNSDINSIKIALDFQNQRKMDRPMKKTVILSDILQTGIMPKSLYKRVAEMVEQSGVDKLIGIGHDISENAGAFKMEKQFFPSTEAFIQSGIWRNFDNELILVKGAREYHFEQITALIEERIHETVLEVDLDAVVHNFNFYKSKLSPGVKMICMVKANGYGAGAVEIAKTLQYHRCDYLAVAVAEEGLALRSAGISLPIIILNPEVNGFEELFSNDLEPEVYNFRILEAFIKEAESRGITHYPIHVKIDTGMHRLGFLPEEIPQLLGVLQSQKGLRVKSVFSHLAASESWIFDEFTNSQVETLKLASEEIEKGLGYSVYKHILNSAGIERFPDAQWDMVRLGIGLYGVSASGLKGLRNVCTLKTTILQIKNIPGHETVGYGRKEELNCDARIATIRIGYADGLDRKFGNRNGKVLINGKFAPIVGNVCMDLCMIDVTEIEANEGDTVVVFGETPSVIDLAESIGTIPYEILTSVSPRVKRIYIKE
;
A
#
# COMPACT_ATOMS: atom_id res chain seq x y z
N MET A 1 -19.91 -7.55 4.55
CA MET A 1 -21.03 -8.55 4.51
C MET A 1 -20.58 -9.85 5.15
N THR A 2 -21.42 -10.52 5.99
CA THR A 2 -21.09 -11.78 6.64
C THR A 2 -22.00 -12.90 6.14
N TYR A 3 -21.54 -14.14 6.18
CA TYR A 3 -22.31 -15.33 5.84
C TYR A 3 -22.26 -16.36 6.96
N LYS A 4 -23.38 -16.96 7.31
CA LYS A 4 -23.41 -18.13 8.18
C LYS A 4 -22.72 -19.32 7.52
N ILE A 5 -21.93 -20.09 8.30
CA ILE A 5 -21.21 -21.25 7.76
C ILE A 5 -22.15 -22.29 7.14
N SER A 6 -23.34 -22.48 7.69
CA SER A 6 -24.39 -23.33 7.13
C SER A 6 -24.83 -22.87 5.73
N LYS A 7 -24.93 -21.55 5.50
CA LYS A 7 -25.21 -20.97 4.19
C LYS A 7 -24.07 -21.25 3.20
N ILE A 8 -22.81 -21.10 3.64
CA ILE A 8 -21.62 -21.40 2.82
C ILE A 8 -21.61 -22.88 2.44
N ALA A 9 -21.85 -23.79 3.38
CA ALA A 9 -21.99 -25.23 3.08
C ALA A 9 -23.02 -25.50 2.00
N SER A 10 -24.21 -24.88 2.11
CA SER A 10 -25.27 -24.99 1.11
C SER A 10 -24.82 -24.47 -0.28
N ILE A 11 -24.14 -23.31 -0.34
CA ILE A 11 -23.59 -22.74 -1.60
C ILE A 11 -22.58 -23.72 -2.22
N LEU A 12 -21.72 -24.33 -1.41
CA LEU A 12 -20.74 -25.31 -1.87
C LEU A 12 -21.36 -26.64 -2.28
N GLY A 13 -22.62 -26.90 -1.90
CA GLY A 13 -23.36 -28.12 -2.22
C GLY A 13 -23.12 -29.25 -1.23
N ILE A 14 -22.64 -28.92 -0.03
CA ILE A 14 -22.39 -29.87 1.06
C ILE A 14 -23.72 -30.10 1.80
N LYS A 15 -24.14 -31.37 1.90
CA LYS A 15 -25.36 -31.78 2.57
C LYS A 15 -25.04 -32.68 3.77
N ASN A 16 -25.91 -32.66 4.77
CA ASN A 16 -25.86 -33.57 5.93
C ASN A 16 -24.56 -33.46 6.74
N VAL A 17 -24.09 -32.26 7.02
CA VAL A 17 -22.95 -32.01 7.89
C VAL A 17 -23.45 -31.30 9.16
N GLU A 18 -23.13 -31.84 10.32
CA GLU A 18 -23.31 -31.08 11.58
C GLU A 18 -22.26 -29.98 11.64
N LEU A 19 -22.72 -28.74 11.75
CA LEU A 19 -21.87 -27.56 11.80
C LEU A 19 -22.14 -26.78 13.08
N ILE A 20 -21.09 -26.31 13.68
CA ILE A 20 -21.15 -25.30 14.74
C ILE A 20 -21.36 -23.96 14.04
N GLU A 21 -22.51 -23.35 14.25
CA GLU A 21 -22.87 -22.12 13.53
C GLU A 21 -21.88 -20.99 13.88
N SER A 22 -21.37 -20.36 12.84
CA SER A 22 -20.44 -19.24 12.92
C SER A 22 -20.66 -18.28 11.74
N GLU A 23 -20.34 -17.02 11.92
CA GLU A 23 -20.39 -16.00 10.88
C GLU A 23 -19.02 -15.86 10.21
N ILE A 24 -18.99 -15.88 8.90
CA ILE A 24 -17.78 -15.77 8.09
C ILE A 24 -17.77 -14.43 7.37
N SER A 25 -16.73 -13.64 7.60
CA SER A 25 -16.47 -12.37 6.91
C SER A 25 -15.19 -12.41 6.06
N THR A 26 -14.23 -13.27 6.40
CA THR A 26 -12.90 -13.29 5.80
C THR A 26 -12.62 -14.64 5.15
N LEU A 27 -12.10 -14.63 3.93
CA LEU A 27 -11.56 -15.81 3.25
C LEU A 27 -10.04 -15.80 3.34
N LEU A 28 -9.44 -16.93 3.69
CA LEU A 28 -7.99 -17.09 3.84
C LEU A 28 -7.49 -18.27 2.99
N THR A 29 -6.38 -18.08 2.28
CA THR A 29 -5.72 -19.11 1.46
C THR A 29 -4.23 -19.27 1.78
N ASP A 30 -3.66 -18.37 2.59
CA ASP A 30 -2.26 -18.35 3.02
C ASP A 30 -2.22 -18.09 4.54
N SER A 31 -1.72 -19.05 5.33
CA SER A 31 -1.70 -18.97 6.79
C SER A 31 -0.99 -17.72 7.33
N ARG A 32 0.04 -17.27 6.61
CA ARG A 32 0.83 -16.09 6.95
C ARG A 32 0.05 -14.77 6.83
N LYS A 33 -1.08 -14.78 6.13
CA LYS A 33 -1.94 -13.61 5.87
C LYS A 33 -3.20 -13.60 6.73
N LEU A 34 -3.22 -14.37 7.83
CA LEU A 34 -4.34 -14.33 8.76
C LEU A 34 -4.54 -12.89 9.27
N SER A 35 -5.66 -12.29 8.86
CA SER A 35 -6.05 -10.93 9.20
C SER A 35 -7.53 -10.93 9.58
N GLY A 36 -7.93 -10.09 10.51
CA GLY A 36 -9.31 -10.08 11.02
C GLY A 36 -9.52 -11.08 12.17
N SER A 37 -10.78 -11.29 12.54
CA SER A 37 -11.14 -12.24 13.62
C SER A 37 -10.93 -13.68 13.16
N PRO A 38 -10.07 -14.47 13.83
CA PRO A 38 -9.85 -15.86 13.46
C PRO A 38 -11.13 -16.70 13.45
N SER A 39 -12.07 -16.43 14.37
CA SER A 39 -13.37 -17.14 14.46
C SER A 39 -14.28 -16.85 13.26
N HIS A 40 -14.14 -15.70 12.61
CA HIS A 40 -14.90 -15.30 11.41
C HIS A 40 -14.15 -15.57 10.10
N THR A 41 -13.04 -16.30 10.18
CA THR A 41 -12.22 -16.65 9.01
C THR A 41 -12.54 -18.05 8.52
N LEU A 42 -12.73 -18.20 7.22
CA LEU A 42 -12.84 -19.48 6.51
C LEU A 42 -11.54 -19.71 5.73
N PHE A 43 -10.77 -20.72 6.14
CA PHE A 43 -9.53 -21.09 5.46
C PHE A 43 -9.78 -22.12 4.37
N PHE A 44 -9.26 -21.85 3.17
CA PHE A 44 -9.25 -22.78 2.06
C PHE A 44 -7.88 -23.44 1.95
N ALA A 45 -7.79 -24.72 2.25
CA ALA A 45 -6.56 -25.51 2.13
C ALA A 45 -6.26 -25.82 0.66
N LEU A 46 -5.59 -24.88 -0.03
CA LEU A 46 -5.26 -25.01 -1.45
C LEU A 46 -4.07 -25.97 -1.63
N GLU A 47 -4.15 -26.83 -2.63
CA GLU A 47 -3.04 -27.67 -3.08
C GLU A 47 -2.43 -27.10 -4.36
N THR A 48 -1.11 -27.00 -4.40
CA THR A 48 -0.31 -26.65 -5.57
C THR A 48 0.78 -27.70 -5.79
N LYS A 49 1.51 -27.62 -6.91
CA LYS A 49 2.63 -28.54 -7.18
C LYS A 49 3.69 -28.56 -6.08
N ASN A 50 3.89 -27.43 -5.39
CA ASN A 50 5.00 -27.24 -4.44
C ASN A 50 4.53 -26.99 -3.00
N ASN A 51 3.22 -26.87 -2.74
CA ASN A 51 2.71 -26.54 -1.41
C ASN A 51 1.33 -27.14 -1.18
N ASP A 52 1.11 -27.66 0.03
CA ASP A 52 -0.15 -28.23 0.48
C ASP A 52 -0.69 -27.44 1.68
N GLY A 53 -1.74 -26.67 1.44
CA GLY A 53 -2.39 -25.83 2.44
C GLY A 53 -2.95 -26.61 3.65
N HIS A 54 -3.20 -27.92 3.51
CA HIS A 54 -3.72 -28.75 4.61
C HIS A 54 -2.74 -28.87 5.76
N THR A 55 -1.44 -28.73 5.52
CA THR A 55 -0.39 -28.80 6.56
C THR A 55 -0.45 -27.64 7.56
N PHE A 56 -1.12 -26.53 7.22
CA PHE A 56 -1.21 -25.34 8.07
C PHE A 56 -2.46 -25.34 8.99
N ILE A 57 -3.32 -26.35 8.90
CA ILE A 57 -4.60 -26.37 9.65
C ILE A 57 -4.38 -26.37 11.17
N SER A 58 -3.44 -27.16 11.67
CA SER A 58 -3.13 -27.21 13.10
C SER A 58 -2.58 -25.89 13.64
N GLU A 59 -1.73 -25.22 12.87
CA GLU A 59 -1.22 -23.89 13.18
C GLU A 59 -2.35 -22.87 13.24
N LEU A 60 -3.19 -22.82 12.21
CA LEU A 60 -4.34 -21.91 12.12
C LEU A 60 -5.38 -22.18 13.21
N TYR A 61 -5.60 -23.44 13.57
CA TYR A 61 -6.45 -23.80 14.69
C TYR A 61 -5.91 -23.21 16.01
N SER A 62 -4.60 -23.34 16.23
CA SER A 62 -3.92 -22.75 17.40
C SER A 62 -4.02 -21.23 17.42
N ALA A 63 -4.06 -20.60 16.23
CA ALA A 63 -4.28 -19.17 16.06
C ALA A 63 -5.76 -18.74 16.21
N GLY A 64 -6.69 -19.68 16.43
CA GLY A 64 -8.11 -19.40 16.69
C GLY A 64 -9.05 -19.59 15.50
N VAL A 65 -8.57 -19.97 14.33
CA VAL A 65 -9.43 -20.31 13.18
C VAL A 65 -10.19 -21.60 13.48
N ARG A 66 -11.48 -21.63 13.13
CA ARG A 66 -12.37 -22.77 13.41
C ARG A 66 -13.10 -23.30 12.18
N ASN A 67 -12.96 -22.65 11.01
CA ASN A 67 -13.68 -23.01 9.80
C ASN A 67 -12.70 -23.27 8.66
N PHE A 68 -12.76 -24.47 8.08
CA PHE A 68 -11.81 -25.00 7.10
C PHE A 68 -12.53 -25.60 5.90
N VAL A 69 -12.10 -25.27 4.69
CA VAL A 69 -12.51 -25.96 3.44
C VAL A 69 -11.34 -26.84 3.01
N VAL A 70 -11.60 -28.15 2.91
CA VAL A 70 -10.56 -29.16 2.70
C VAL A 70 -10.96 -30.14 1.58
N SER A 71 -9.95 -30.70 0.87
CA SER A 71 -10.15 -31.72 -0.16
C SER A 71 -9.87 -33.14 0.32
N LYS A 72 -9.27 -33.28 1.49
CA LYS A 72 -8.95 -34.57 2.13
C LYS A 72 -9.23 -34.51 3.62
N ARG A 73 -9.32 -35.67 4.27
CA ARG A 73 -9.48 -35.81 5.73
C ARG A 73 -8.20 -36.40 6.29
N LEU A 74 -7.66 -35.80 7.34
CA LEU A 74 -6.52 -36.33 8.07
C LEU A 74 -6.96 -36.72 9.49
N PRO A 75 -6.53 -37.86 10.03
CA PRO A 75 -6.97 -38.35 11.34
C PRO A 75 -6.64 -37.38 12.50
N GLU A 76 -5.59 -36.62 12.38
CA GLU A 76 -5.14 -35.62 13.38
C GLU A 76 -6.16 -34.51 13.63
N TRP A 77 -7.08 -34.23 12.67
CA TRP A 77 -8.12 -33.21 12.82
C TRP A 77 -9.29 -33.64 13.71
N ASP A 78 -9.44 -34.94 13.96
CA ASP A 78 -10.43 -35.47 14.91
C ASP A 78 -10.16 -34.97 16.35
N ASN A 79 -8.93 -34.44 16.63
CA ASN A 79 -8.52 -33.83 17.89
C ASN A 79 -8.65 -32.32 17.93
N LEU A 80 -9.36 -31.70 16.96
CA LEU A 80 -9.57 -30.26 16.87
C LEU A 80 -11.05 -29.88 17.20
N PRO A 81 -11.44 -29.92 18.49
CA PRO A 81 -12.81 -29.70 18.89
C PRO A 81 -13.28 -28.29 18.56
N GLY A 82 -14.57 -28.15 18.27
CA GLY A 82 -15.16 -26.86 17.94
C GLY A 82 -14.87 -26.36 16.52
N SER A 83 -14.30 -27.19 15.65
CA SER A 83 -13.99 -26.83 14.26
C SER A 83 -14.99 -27.36 13.26
N ASN A 84 -15.25 -26.58 12.21
CA ASN A 84 -16.03 -26.96 11.04
C ASN A 84 -15.08 -27.35 9.89
N PHE A 85 -15.26 -28.55 9.35
CA PHE A 85 -14.53 -29.02 8.17
C PHE A 85 -15.50 -29.20 7.00
N LEU A 86 -15.42 -28.33 6.02
CA LEU A 86 -16.21 -28.39 4.79
C LEU A 86 -15.46 -29.19 3.73
N HIS A 87 -15.81 -30.46 3.53
CA HIS A 87 -15.19 -31.34 2.57
C HIS A 87 -15.69 -31.09 1.15
N VAL A 88 -14.77 -30.80 0.23
CA VAL A 88 -15.02 -30.53 -1.18
C VAL A 88 -14.06 -31.33 -2.07
N LYS A 89 -14.43 -31.60 -3.32
CA LYS A 89 -13.53 -32.28 -4.27
C LYS A 89 -12.31 -31.44 -4.66
N ASN A 90 -12.47 -30.11 -4.69
CA ASN A 90 -11.41 -29.17 -5.08
C ASN A 90 -11.62 -27.84 -4.35
N THR A 91 -10.69 -27.48 -3.52
CA THR A 91 -10.76 -26.29 -2.65
C THR A 91 -10.68 -24.98 -3.45
N LEU A 92 -9.94 -24.94 -4.57
CA LEU A 92 -9.90 -23.78 -5.46
C LEU A 92 -11.26 -23.54 -6.13
N ARG A 93 -11.90 -24.60 -6.64
CA ARG A 93 -13.24 -24.48 -7.24
C ARG A 93 -14.31 -24.10 -6.22
N ALA A 94 -14.15 -24.55 -4.97
CA ALA A 94 -15.02 -24.12 -3.87
C ALA A 94 -14.88 -22.62 -3.59
N LEU A 95 -13.65 -22.11 -3.52
CA LEU A 95 -13.36 -20.69 -3.37
C LEU A 95 -14.00 -19.86 -4.51
N GLN A 96 -13.79 -20.29 -5.75
CA GLN A 96 -14.34 -19.64 -6.94
C GLN A 96 -15.87 -19.63 -6.95
N LYS A 97 -16.50 -20.74 -6.59
CA LYS A 97 -17.95 -20.87 -6.51
C LYS A 97 -18.55 -19.96 -5.45
N LEU A 98 -17.91 -19.87 -4.29
CA LEU A 98 -18.34 -18.99 -3.21
C LEU A 98 -18.22 -17.51 -3.61
N ALA A 99 -17.11 -17.12 -4.23
CA ALA A 99 -16.91 -15.76 -4.72
C ALA A 99 -17.88 -15.38 -5.85
N ALA A 100 -18.18 -16.30 -6.77
CA ALA A 100 -19.20 -16.09 -7.82
C ALA A 100 -20.61 -15.89 -7.22
N TYR A 101 -20.96 -16.67 -6.19
CA TYR A 101 -22.22 -16.46 -5.47
C TYR A 101 -22.23 -15.08 -4.78
N HIS A 102 -21.13 -14.71 -4.11
CA HIS A 102 -21.02 -13.41 -3.47
C HIS A 102 -21.20 -12.28 -4.48
N ARG A 103 -20.50 -12.33 -5.64
CA ARG A 103 -20.64 -11.38 -6.74
C ARG A 103 -22.09 -11.24 -7.22
N SER A 104 -22.83 -12.34 -7.28
CA SER A 104 -24.22 -12.32 -7.76
C SER A 104 -25.20 -11.56 -6.87
N ARG A 105 -24.77 -11.16 -5.66
CA ARG A 105 -25.59 -10.39 -4.71
C ARG A 105 -25.58 -8.88 -4.98
N PHE A 106 -24.69 -8.43 -5.84
CA PHE A 106 -24.48 -7.00 -6.12
C PHE A 106 -24.87 -6.66 -7.55
N ASP A 107 -25.80 -5.70 -7.68
CA ASP A 107 -26.22 -5.13 -8.97
C ASP A 107 -25.60 -3.75 -9.16
N ILE A 108 -24.27 -3.74 -9.24
CA ILE A 108 -23.44 -2.55 -9.42
C ILE A 108 -22.60 -2.66 -10.68
N PRO A 109 -22.14 -1.53 -11.26
CA PRO A 109 -21.19 -1.55 -12.37
C PRO A 109 -19.90 -2.24 -11.95
N ILE A 110 -19.40 -3.12 -12.81
CA ILE A 110 -18.11 -3.79 -12.62
C ILE A 110 -17.27 -3.60 -13.87
N ILE A 111 -16.09 -3.04 -13.70
CA ILE A 111 -15.07 -2.93 -14.74
C ILE A 111 -14.16 -4.15 -14.66
N GLY A 112 -14.17 -4.97 -15.70
CA GLY A 112 -13.27 -6.11 -15.85
C GLY A 112 -12.15 -5.78 -16.83
N ILE A 113 -10.89 -5.94 -16.41
CA ILE A 113 -9.71 -5.57 -17.21
C ILE A 113 -8.89 -6.80 -17.51
N THR A 114 -8.61 -7.08 -18.79
CA THR A 114 -7.66 -8.12 -19.19
C THR A 114 -6.74 -7.63 -20.32
N GLY A 115 -5.73 -8.40 -20.63
CA GLY A 115 -4.70 -8.09 -21.63
C GLY A 115 -3.38 -8.73 -21.24
N SER A 116 -2.35 -8.56 -22.05
CA SER A 116 -0.98 -8.98 -21.72
C SER A 116 -0.29 -7.94 -20.84
N ASN A 117 -0.30 -6.68 -21.24
CA ASN A 117 0.32 -5.55 -20.55
C ASN A 117 -0.72 -4.44 -20.26
N GLY A 118 -0.43 -3.53 -19.32
CA GLY A 118 -1.25 -2.36 -19.02
C GLY A 118 -2.37 -2.56 -18.00
N LYS A 119 -2.82 -3.80 -17.70
CA LYS A 119 -3.94 -4.10 -16.80
C LYS A 119 -3.89 -3.36 -15.47
N THR A 120 -2.81 -3.52 -14.74
CA THR A 120 -2.63 -2.92 -13.41
C THR A 120 -2.56 -1.40 -13.48
N ILE A 121 -1.91 -0.85 -14.53
CA ILE A 121 -1.83 0.61 -14.74
C ILE A 121 -3.23 1.17 -14.97
N VAL A 122 -3.98 0.60 -15.90
CA VAL A 122 -5.36 1.03 -16.20
C VAL A 122 -6.26 0.90 -14.97
N LYS A 123 -6.14 -0.19 -14.19
CA LYS A 123 -6.89 -0.38 -12.94
C LYS A 123 -6.59 0.72 -11.90
N GLU A 124 -5.31 0.99 -11.63
CA GLU A 124 -4.92 2.00 -10.64
C GLU A 124 -5.28 3.41 -11.09
N TRP A 125 -5.11 3.71 -12.38
CA TRP A 125 -5.50 5.01 -12.93
C TRP A 125 -7.02 5.21 -12.90
N LEU A 126 -7.81 4.22 -13.29
CA LEU A 126 -9.28 4.30 -13.19
C LEU A 126 -9.73 4.48 -11.75
N TYR A 127 -9.12 3.78 -10.79
CA TYR A 127 -9.43 4.01 -9.39
C TYR A 127 -9.17 5.48 -9.00
N ARG A 128 -7.99 6.02 -9.34
CA ARG A 128 -7.64 7.42 -9.04
C ARG A 128 -8.60 8.42 -9.69
N LEU A 129 -9.00 8.15 -10.93
CA LEU A 129 -9.85 9.04 -11.72
C LEU A 129 -11.33 9.01 -11.28
N LEU A 130 -11.78 7.92 -10.66
CA LEU A 130 -13.19 7.68 -10.33
C LEU A 130 -13.51 7.70 -8.83
N GLN A 131 -12.50 7.68 -7.93
CA GLN A 131 -12.69 7.58 -6.48
C GLN A 131 -13.46 8.76 -5.87
N GLU A 132 -13.50 9.92 -6.53
CA GLU A 132 -14.30 11.07 -6.11
C GLU A 132 -15.79 10.89 -6.42
N ASN A 133 -16.15 10.02 -7.36
CA ASN A 133 -17.53 9.80 -7.79
C ASN A 133 -18.15 8.54 -7.19
N PHE A 134 -17.33 7.53 -6.85
CA PHE A 134 -17.81 6.20 -6.46
C PHE A 134 -17.01 5.65 -5.28
N ASN A 135 -17.71 4.94 -4.40
CA ASN A 135 -17.05 4.05 -3.44
C ASN A 135 -16.60 2.77 -4.16
N ILE A 136 -15.29 2.63 -4.37
CA ILE A 136 -14.72 1.64 -5.28
C ILE A 136 -14.05 0.50 -4.54
N VAL A 137 -14.40 -0.73 -4.92
CA VAL A 137 -13.65 -1.94 -4.63
C VAL A 137 -12.81 -2.33 -5.84
N ARG A 138 -11.51 -2.58 -5.64
CA ARG A 138 -10.63 -3.03 -6.73
C ARG A 138 -9.72 -4.17 -6.32
N SER A 139 -9.20 -4.91 -7.31
CA SER A 139 -8.18 -5.93 -7.07
C SER A 139 -6.96 -5.32 -6.37
N PRO A 140 -6.58 -5.83 -5.18
CA PRO A 140 -5.36 -5.37 -4.52
C PRO A 140 -4.12 -5.80 -5.32
N ARG A 141 -3.14 -4.91 -5.50
CA ARG A 141 -1.92 -5.17 -6.28
C ARG A 141 -2.25 -5.80 -7.66
N SER A 142 -1.62 -6.92 -8.01
CA SER A 142 -1.89 -7.70 -9.22
C SER A 142 -2.64 -9.00 -8.91
N TYR A 143 -3.67 -8.95 -8.03
CA TYR A 143 -4.51 -10.11 -7.70
C TYR A 143 -5.44 -10.45 -8.88
N ASN A 144 -4.83 -10.96 -9.97
CA ASN A 144 -5.51 -11.27 -11.23
C ASN A 144 -5.56 -12.78 -11.53
N SER A 145 -5.07 -13.63 -10.61
CA SER A 145 -4.99 -15.08 -10.77
C SER A 145 -6.29 -15.80 -10.37
N GLN A 146 -6.32 -17.12 -10.58
CA GLN A 146 -7.42 -18.00 -10.20
C GLN A 146 -7.76 -17.97 -8.69
N VAL A 147 -6.82 -17.55 -7.82
CA VAL A 147 -6.99 -17.36 -6.38
C VAL A 147 -7.22 -15.88 -6.04
N GLY A 148 -6.47 -14.99 -6.68
CA GLY A 148 -6.49 -13.56 -6.37
C GLY A 148 -7.81 -12.89 -6.72
N VAL A 149 -8.41 -13.24 -7.85
CA VAL A 149 -9.71 -12.69 -8.29
C VAL A 149 -10.85 -13.03 -7.32
N PRO A 150 -11.05 -14.29 -6.89
CA PRO A 150 -12.05 -14.62 -5.86
C PRO A 150 -11.88 -13.80 -4.57
N LEU A 151 -10.66 -13.67 -4.07
CA LEU A 151 -10.38 -12.89 -2.85
C LEU A 151 -10.68 -11.41 -3.04
N SER A 152 -10.37 -10.85 -4.24
CA SER A 152 -10.68 -9.45 -4.56
C SER A 152 -12.18 -9.18 -4.64
N VAL A 153 -12.93 -10.07 -5.26
CA VAL A 153 -14.40 -9.94 -5.42
C VAL A 153 -15.11 -10.13 -4.08
N TRP A 154 -14.58 -10.94 -3.18
CA TRP A 154 -15.13 -11.12 -1.83
C TRP A 154 -15.16 -9.83 -1.00
N GLU A 155 -14.36 -8.86 -1.36
CA GLU A 155 -14.31 -7.55 -0.71
C GLU A 155 -15.49 -6.63 -1.04
N LEU A 156 -16.37 -6.99 -1.98
CA LEU A 156 -17.60 -6.24 -2.26
C LEU A 156 -18.51 -6.23 -1.04
N ASP A 157 -19.14 -5.09 -0.76
CA ASP A 157 -20.08 -4.90 0.33
C ASP A 157 -21.24 -3.97 -0.08
N ASP A 158 -22.19 -3.77 0.83
CA ASP A 158 -23.40 -2.98 0.57
C ASP A 158 -23.11 -1.47 0.38
N THR A 159 -21.89 -1.01 0.64
CA THR A 159 -21.45 0.38 0.44
C THR A 159 -20.75 0.57 -0.90
N THR A 160 -20.42 -0.51 -1.59
CA THR A 160 -19.69 -0.47 -2.86
C THR A 160 -20.59 -0.02 -4.00
N GLU A 161 -20.12 1.00 -4.74
CA GLU A 161 -20.86 1.57 -5.88
C GLU A 161 -20.24 1.17 -7.23
N LEU A 162 -18.96 0.81 -7.26
CA LEU A 162 -18.22 0.40 -8.45
C LEU A 162 -17.15 -0.63 -8.10
N GLY A 163 -17.05 -1.70 -8.91
CA GLY A 163 -15.95 -2.66 -8.80
C GLY A 163 -14.95 -2.53 -9.96
N ILE A 164 -13.64 -2.66 -9.71
CA ILE A 164 -12.60 -2.67 -10.75
C ILE A 164 -11.70 -3.88 -10.55
N PHE A 165 -11.84 -4.90 -11.40
CA PHE A 165 -11.11 -6.16 -11.26
C PHE A 165 -10.28 -6.48 -12.48
N GLU A 166 -9.03 -6.93 -12.26
CA GLU A 166 -8.18 -7.42 -13.33
C GLU A 166 -8.19 -8.94 -13.40
N ALA A 167 -8.23 -9.51 -14.62
CA ALA A 167 -8.15 -10.94 -14.88
C ALA A 167 -6.89 -11.26 -15.69
N GLY A 168 -6.06 -12.14 -15.14
CA GLY A 168 -4.89 -12.72 -15.80
C GLY A 168 -5.09 -14.22 -15.99
N ILE A 169 -4.64 -14.72 -17.15
CA ILE A 169 -4.62 -16.14 -17.47
C ILE A 169 -3.23 -16.54 -17.94
N SER A 170 -2.83 -17.75 -17.60
CA SER A 170 -1.60 -18.39 -18.05
C SER A 170 -1.84 -19.65 -18.90
N MET A 171 -3.02 -20.25 -18.80
CA MET A 171 -3.42 -21.45 -19.51
C MET A 171 -4.76 -21.25 -20.24
N PRO A 172 -5.04 -22.02 -21.31
CA PRO A 172 -6.37 -22.10 -21.90
C PRO A 172 -7.43 -22.52 -20.88
N ASP A 173 -8.69 -22.15 -21.12
CA ASP A 173 -9.87 -22.45 -20.32
C ASP A 173 -9.90 -21.81 -18.92
N GLU A 174 -8.88 -21.01 -18.53
CA GLU A 174 -8.84 -20.33 -17.22
C GLU A 174 -9.83 -19.18 -17.12
N MET A 175 -10.10 -18.46 -18.21
CA MET A 175 -11.00 -17.30 -18.18
C MET A 175 -12.44 -17.71 -17.92
N GLY A 176 -12.85 -18.91 -18.38
CA GLY A 176 -14.17 -19.44 -18.11
C GLY A 176 -14.51 -19.62 -16.63
N TYR A 177 -13.48 -19.71 -15.76
CA TYR A 177 -13.65 -19.73 -14.31
C TYR A 177 -13.63 -18.34 -13.67
N LEU A 178 -12.96 -17.37 -14.29
CA LEU A 178 -12.85 -16.00 -13.78
C LEU A 178 -14.05 -15.13 -14.19
N GLU A 179 -14.61 -15.37 -15.37
CA GLU A 179 -15.76 -14.59 -15.87
C GLU A 179 -16.96 -14.61 -14.90
N PRO A 180 -17.44 -15.78 -14.41
CA PRO A 180 -18.58 -15.81 -13.48
C PRO A 180 -18.30 -15.11 -12.14
N ILE A 181 -17.03 -15.01 -11.75
CA ILE A 181 -16.61 -14.37 -10.50
C ILE A 181 -16.57 -12.86 -10.65
N ILE A 182 -16.06 -12.34 -11.77
CA ILE A 182 -16.00 -10.89 -12.03
C ILE A 182 -17.34 -10.42 -12.59
N ARG A 183 -17.87 -11.13 -13.59
CA ARG A 183 -19.11 -10.80 -14.32
C ARG A 183 -19.16 -9.31 -14.65
N PRO A 184 -18.22 -8.82 -15.49
CA PRO A 184 -18.09 -7.41 -15.73
C PRO A 184 -19.26 -6.85 -16.53
N THR A 185 -19.70 -5.63 -16.19
CA THR A 185 -20.63 -4.85 -17.00
C THR A 185 -19.90 -4.03 -18.05
N ILE A 186 -18.65 -3.62 -17.75
CA ILE A 186 -17.76 -2.88 -18.64
C ILE A 186 -16.47 -3.70 -18.78
N GLY A 187 -16.14 -4.11 -19.99
CA GLY A 187 -14.92 -4.84 -20.32
C GLY A 187 -13.85 -3.92 -20.89
N ILE A 188 -12.62 -4.10 -20.47
CA ILE A 188 -11.45 -3.40 -21.06
C ILE A 188 -10.43 -4.43 -21.49
N LEU A 189 -10.14 -4.47 -22.79
CA LEU A 189 -9.02 -5.21 -23.33
C LEU A 189 -7.86 -4.26 -23.59
N THR A 190 -6.82 -4.39 -22.80
CA THR A 190 -5.55 -3.70 -23.04
C THR A 190 -4.74 -4.41 -24.14
N LYS A 191 -3.46 -4.13 -24.26
CA LYS A 191 -2.61 -4.71 -25.29
C LYS A 191 -2.51 -6.23 -25.21
N ILE A 192 -2.58 -6.92 -26.37
CA ILE A 192 -2.28 -8.35 -26.51
C ILE A 192 -0.82 -8.51 -26.96
N GLY A 193 -0.06 -9.33 -26.25
CA GLY A 193 1.34 -9.58 -26.50
C GLY A 193 1.76 -11.03 -26.17
N GLU A 194 3.04 -11.33 -26.29
CA GLU A 194 3.62 -12.70 -26.24
C GLU A 194 3.79 -13.26 -24.80
N ALA A 195 3.49 -12.51 -23.73
CA ALA A 195 3.56 -13.02 -22.35
C ALA A 195 2.74 -14.30 -22.17
N HIS A 196 3.32 -15.37 -21.59
CA HIS A 196 2.71 -16.70 -21.42
C HIS A 196 2.27 -17.37 -22.75
N GLN A 197 2.92 -17.05 -23.88
CA GLN A 197 2.56 -17.62 -25.19
C GLN A 197 2.82 -19.11 -25.29
N GLU A 198 3.72 -19.67 -24.49
CA GLU A 198 4.08 -21.09 -24.47
C GLU A 198 2.87 -22.04 -24.28
N ASN A 199 1.83 -21.55 -23.58
CA ASN A 199 0.64 -22.33 -23.26
C ASN A 199 -0.49 -22.17 -24.28
N PHE A 200 -0.32 -21.33 -25.31
CA PHE A 200 -1.33 -21.03 -26.33
C PHE A 200 -0.82 -21.38 -27.72
N THR A 201 -1.65 -22.00 -28.55
CA THR A 201 -1.29 -22.40 -29.92
C THR A 201 -1.11 -21.20 -30.85
N SER A 202 -1.74 -20.08 -30.55
CA SER A 202 -1.64 -18.84 -31.34
C SER A 202 -2.02 -17.60 -30.53
N LEU A 203 -1.57 -16.42 -30.98
CA LEU A 203 -2.01 -15.12 -30.42
C LEU A 203 -3.53 -14.93 -30.57
N GLN A 204 -4.13 -15.46 -31.61
CA GLN A 204 -5.59 -15.42 -31.82
C GLN A 204 -6.33 -16.21 -30.74
N GLN A 205 -5.91 -17.47 -30.46
CA GLN A 205 -6.50 -18.26 -29.38
C GLN A 205 -6.41 -17.51 -28.03
N LYS A 206 -5.22 -16.96 -27.72
CA LYS A 206 -5.01 -16.21 -26.49
C LYS A 206 -5.86 -14.94 -26.40
N CYS A 207 -6.02 -14.22 -27.52
CA CYS A 207 -6.89 -13.06 -27.59
C CYS A 207 -8.35 -13.44 -27.30
N MET A 208 -8.86 -14.49 -27.97
CA MET A 208 -10.22 -14.99 -27.77
C MET A 208 -10.42 -15.46 -26.33
N GLU A 209 -9.46 -16.19 -25.77
CA GLU A 209 -9.52 -16.66 -24.38
C GLU A 209 -9.63 -15.48 -23.39
N LYS A 210 -8.84 -14.43 -23.59
CA LYS A 210 -8.94 -13.21 -22.76
C LYS A 210 -10.27 -12.49 -22.96
N MET A 211 -10.75 -12.38 -24.20
CA MET A 211 -12.02 -11.75 -24.51
C MET A 211 -13.24 -12.52 -23.96
N ALA A 212 -13.09 -13.81 -23.63
CA ALA A 212 -14.15 -14.58 -22.98
C ALA A 212 -14.63 -13.96 -21.65
N LEU A 213 -13.82 -13.15 -21.01
CA LEU A 213 -14.21 -12.33 -19.85
C LEU A 213 -15.42 -11.42 -20.14
N PHE A 214 -15.63 -11.02 -21.40
CA PHE A 214 -16.57 -9.96 -21.79
C PHE A 214 -17.87 -10.48 -22.41
N VAL A 215 -18.04 -11.77 -22.48
CA VAL A 215 -19.22 -12.39 -23.14
C VAL A 215 -20.54 -11.84 -22.59
N ASN A 216 -20.57 -11.59 -21.28
CA ASN A 216 -21.75 -11.07 -20.58
C ASN A 216 -21.69 -9.56 -20.28
N SER A 217 -20.66 -8.85 -20.76
CA SER A 217 -20.53 -7.39 -20.57
C SER A 217 -21.56 -6.62 -21.41
N ASN A 218 -21.95 -5.45 -20.92
CA ASN A 218 -22.82 -4.51 -21.64
C ASN A 218 -22.04 -3.72 -22.69
N VAL A 219 -20.78 -3.42 -22.39
CA VAL A 219 -19.87 -2.68 -23.27
C VAL A 219 -18.45 -3.24 -23.18
N VAL A 220 -17.71 -3.17 -24.29
CA VAL A 220 -16.30 -3.58 -24.36
C VAL A 220 -15.47 -2.45 -24.97
N ILE A 221 -14.40 -2.08 -24.27
CA ILE A 221 -13.46 -1.02 -24.66
C ILE A 221 -12.16 -1.65 -25.14
N TYR A 222 -11.72 -1.33 -26.35
CA TYR A 222 -10.48 -1.82 -26.94
C TYR A 222 -9.96 -0.90 -28.05
N ASP A 223 -8.71 -1.11 -28.45
CA ASP A 223 -8.09 -0.49 -29.62
C ASP A 223 -8.58 -1.16 -30.92
N GLU A 224 -9.38 -0.44 -31.68
CA GLU A 224 -9.96 -0.90 -32.96
C GLU A 224 -8.94 -0.91 -34.10
N ASP A 225 -7.82 -0.20 -33.98
CA ASP A 225 -6.76 -0.20 -34.96
C ASP A 225 -5.90 -1.47 -34.93
N ASN A 226 -6.06 -2.31 -33.88
CA ASN A 226 -5.39 -3.59 -33.79
C ASN A 226 -6.20 -4.68 -34.52
N ASP A 227 -5.72 -5.08 -35.71
CA ASP A 227 -6.40 -6.07 -36.57
C ASP A 227 -6.67 -7.41 -35.91
N LEU A 228 -5.81 -7.88 -34.99
CA LEU A 228 -6.01 -9.12 -34.27
C LEU A 228 -7.18 -8.98 -33.28
N ILE A 229 -7.18 -7.92 -32.48
CA ILE A 229 -8.22 -7.64 -31.50
C ILE A 229 -9.55 -7.46 -32.19
N ASN A 230 -9.59 -6.68 -33.27
CA ASN A 230 -10.81 -6.38 -34.00
C ASN A 230 -11.42 -7.67 -34.60
N ARG A 231 -10.60 -8.50 -35.28
CA ARG A 231 -11.06 -9.80 -35.79
C ARG A 231 -11.59 -10.73 -34.69
N CYS A 232 -10.92 -10.81 -33.53
CA CYS A 232 -11.39 -11.63 -32.42
C CYS A 232 -12.72 -11.08 -31.83
N ALA A 233 -12.85 -9.76 -31.74
CA ALA A 233 -14.09 -9.12 -31.29
C ALA A 233 -15.27 -9.44 -32.22
N ASP A 234 -15.07 -9.40 -33.54
CA ASP A 234 -16.08 -9.79 -34.53
C ASP A 234 -16.45 -11.26 -34.43
N MET A 235 -15.47 -12.15 -34.33
CA MET A 235 -15.71 -13.60 -34.18
C MET A 235 -16.51 -13.96 -32.92
N MET A 236 -16.37 -13.18 -31.87
CA MET A 236 -17.06 -13.36 -30.59
C MET A 236 -18.32 -12.49 -30.44
N LEU A 237 -18.71 -11.77 -31.48
CA LEU A 237 -19.85 -10.83 -31.53
C LEU A 237 -19.74 -9.71 -30.48
N LEU A 238 -18.54 -9.39 -30.03
CA LEU A 238 -18.27 -8.31 -29.05
C LEU A 238 -18.22 -6.95 -29.71
N SER A 239 -17.93 -6.87 -31.00
CA SER A 239 -17.97 -5.62 -31.78
C SER A 239 -19.34 -4.92 -31.74
N GLN A 240 -20.43 -5.69 -31.57
CA GLN A 240 -21.78 -5.13 -31.39
C GLN A 240 -21.97 -4.37 -30.07
N LYS A 241 -21.08 -4.58 -29.11
CA LYS A 241 -21.06 -3.95 -27.78
C LYS A 241 -19.86 -3.03 -27.62
N ALA A 242 -19.15 -2.71 -28.71
CA ALA A 242 -17.91 -1.97 -28.62
C ALA A 242 -18.13 -0.49 -28.33
N PHE A 243 -17.39 0.02 -27.36
CA PHE A 243 -17.07 1.43 -27.21
C PHE A 243 -15.58 1.58 -27.49
N SER A 244 -15.20 1.27 -28.75
CA SER A 244 -13.83 1.23 -29.21
C SER A 244 -13.25 2.63 -29.42
N TRP A 245 -11.92 2.72 -29.36
CA TRP A 245 -11.21 3.90 -29.78
C TRP A 245 -10.29 3.60 -30.97
N SER A 246 -10.08 4.62 -31.81
CA SER A 246 -9.25 4.51 -32.99
C SER A 246 -8.49 5.82 -33.26
N ARG A 247 -7.28 5.70 -33.78
CA ARG A 247 -6.50 6.82 -34.34
C ARG A 247 -6.65 6.95 -35.84
N LYS A 248 -7.26 5.96 -36.51
CA LYS A 248 -7.38 5.85 -37.95
C LYS A 248 -8.79 6.05 -38.47
N ARG A 249 -9.79 5.59 -37.70
CA ARG A 249 -11.19 5.56 -38.11
C ARG A 249 -11.99 6.66 -37.42
N SER A 250 -12.38 7.66 -38.18
CA SER A 250 -13.15 8.82 -37.67
C SER A 250 -14.55 8.45 -37.16
N GLU A 251 -15.07 7.29 -37.61
CA GLU A 251 -16.39 6.79 -37.24
C GLU A 251 -16.38 6.03 -35.89
N ALA A 252 -15.21 5.76 -35.31
CA ALA A 252 -15.10 5.10 -34.02
C ALA A 252 -15.82 5.92 -32.93
N PRO A 253 -16.44 5.25 -31.92
CA PRO A 253 -17.09 5.93 -30.79
C PRO A 253 -16.20 6.95 -30.08
N LEU A 254 -14.92 6.68 -30.00
CA LEU A 254 -13.88 7.63 -29.55
C LEU A 254 -12.79 7.70 -30.60
N TYR A 255 -12.78 8.78 -31.37
CA TYR A 255 -11.75 9.03 -32.38
C TYR A 255 -10.64 9.93 -31.81
N ILE A 256 -9.41 9.45 -31.87
CA ILE A 256 -8.21 10.19 -31.49
C ILE A 256 -7.64 10.89 -32.72
N SER A 257 -7.96 12.17 -32.86
CA SER A 257 -7.62 12.94 -34.06
C SER A 257 -6.15 13.32 -34.15
N LYS A 258 -5.49 13.57 -32.98
CA LYS A 258 -4.08 13.96 -32.91
C LYS A 258 -3.49 13.68 -31.56
N ILE A 259 -2.20 13.35 -31.51
CA ILE A 259 -1.39 13.24 -30.30
C ILE A 259 -0.19 14.16 -30.44
N ASP A 260 -0.10 15.15 -29.55
CA ASP A 260 0.99 16.13 -29.51
C ASP A 260 1.88 15.86 -28.29
N ILE A 261 3.02 15.23 -28.52
CA ILE A 261 4.00 14.93 -27.48
C ILE A 261 4.88 16.15 -27.23
N GLN A 262 4.90 16.67 -26.01
CA GLN A 262 5.73 17.76 -25.53
C GLN A 262 6.78 17.24 -24.53
N ASP A 263 7.69 18.09 -24.04
CA ASP A 263 8.80 17.64 -23.21
C ASP A 263 8.39 16.89 -21.92
N LYS A 264 7.25 17.24 -21.30
CA LYS A 264 6.80 16.66 -20.01
C LYS A 264 5.34 16.23 -19.99
N LYS A 265 4.63 16.40 -21.09
CA LYS A 265 3.21 16.05 -21.21
C LYS A 265 2.84 15.72 -22.64
N THR A 266 1.75 15.01 -22.80
CA THR A 266 1.15 14.73 -24.10
C THR A 266 -0.27 15.29 -24.14
N ALA A 267 -0.60 16.04 -25.17
CA ALA A 267 -1.96 16.45 -25.46
C ALA A 267 -2.62 15.44 -26.41
N ILE A 268 -3.73 14.86 -25.97
CA ILE A 268 -4.56 13.93 -26.74
C ILE A 268 -5.78 14.68 -27.23
N HIS A 269 -5.87 14.90 -28.54
CA HIS A 269 -7.04 15.51 -29.19
C HIS A 269 -7.98 14.40 -29.63
N TYR A 270 -9.26 14.51 -29.28
CA TYR A 270 -10.23 13.48 -29.57
C TYR A 270 -11.61 14.05 -29.94
N SER A 271 -12.33 13.30 -30.73
CA SER A 271 -13.73 13.57 -31.07
C SER A 271 -14.64 12.57 -30.36
N PHE A 272 -15.62 13.09 -29.64
CA PHE A 272 -16.63 12.33 -28.94
C PHE A 272 -18.00 12.98 -29.13
N LEU A 273 -19.01 12.20 -29.51
CA LEU A 273 -20.36 12.70 -29.82
C LEU A 273 -20.36 13.87 -30.83
N ARG A 274 -19.41 13.86 -31.78
CA ARG A 274 -19.19 14.91 -32.82
C ARG A 274 -18.65 16.23 -32.28
N PHE A 275 -18.19 16.28 -31.04
CA PHE A 275 -17.48 17.44 -30.45
C PHE A 275 -15.98 17.14 -30.32
N GLU A 276 -15.18 18.13 -30.69
CA GLU A 276 -13.74 18.06 -30.53
C GLU A 276 -13.34 18.49 -29.11
N HIS A 277 -12.45 17.71 -28.51
CA HIS A 277 -11.95 17.91 -27.16
C HIS A 277 -10.43 17.68 -27.12
N SER A 278 -9.80 18.12 -26.06
CA SER A 278 -8.41 17.83 -25.77
C SER A 278 -8.20 17.53 -24.30
N VAL A 279 -7.30 16.61 -24.01
CA VAL A 279 -6.89 16.26 -22.66
C VAL A 279 -5.37 16.12 -22.59
N ASP A 280 -4.77 16.70 -21.57
CA ASP A 280 -3.34 16.57 -21.28
C ASP A 280 -3.09 15.43 -20.30
N ILE A 281 -1.99 14.70 -20.50
CA ILE A 281 -1.49 13.68 -19.58
C ILE A 281 0.00 13.92 -19.27
N PRO A 282 0.48 13.61 -18.05
CA PRO A 282 1.88 13.84 -17.66
C PRO A 282 2.83 12.71 -18.11
N PHE A 283 2.58 12.11 -19.28
CA PHE A 283 3.36 11.01 -19.84
C PHE A 283 3.65 11.27 -21.30
N THR A 284 4.77 10.74 -21.80
CA THR A 284 5.21 10.93 -23.18
C THR A 284 5.46 9.61 -23.92
N ASP A 285 5.42 8.48 -23.22
CA ASP A 285 5.62 7.16 -23.80
C ASP A 285 4.32 6.57 -24.36
N GLU A 286 4.44 5.80 -25.45
CA GLU A 286 3.32 5.24 -26.19
C GLU A 286 2.43 4.31 -25.34
N ALA A 287 3.03 3.53 -24.42
CA ALA A 287 2.27 2.60 -23.59
C ALA A 287 1.39 3.36 -22.57
N SER A 288 1.90 4.43 -21.96
CA SER A 288 1.14 5.30 -21.08
C SER A 288 0.04 6.05 -21.83
N ILE A 289 0.30 6.49 -23.06
CA ILE A 289 -0.71 7.12 -23.92
C ILE A 289 -1.85 6.14 -24.23
N GLU A 290 -1.55 4.90 -24.68
CA GLU A 290 -2.57 3.87 -24.92
C GLU A 290 -3.40 3.58 -23.65
N ASN A 291 -2.74 3.40 -22.50
CA ASN A 291 -3.44 3.17 -21.23
C ASN A 291 -4.33 4.36 -20.81
N ALA A 292 -3.87 5.58 -21.04
CA ALA A 292 -4.64 6.78 -20.77
C ALA A 292 -5.88 6.90 -21.68
N ILE A 293 -5.78 6.49 -22.95
CA ILE A 293 -6.93 6.46 -23.88
C ILE A 293 -7.98 5.44 -23.39
N HIS A 294 -7.57 4.26 -22.91
CA HIS A 294 -8.52 3.31 -22.29
C HIS A 294 -9.23 3.94 -21.09
N CYS A 295 -8.51 4.65 -20.21
CA CYS A 295 -9.12 5.35 -19.09
C CYS A 295 -10.07 6.46 -19.53
N LEU A 296 -9.66 7.27 -20.53
CA LEU A 296 -10.49 8.30 -21.13
C LEU A 296 -11.81 7.73 -21.66
N ALA A 297 -11.75 6.60 -22.38
CA ALA A 297 -12.94 5.94 -22.92
C ALA A 297 -13.91 5.52 -21.81
N VAL A 298 -13.40 4.98 -20.70
CA VAL A 298 -14.24 4.63 -19.52
C VAL A 298 -14.90 5.87 -18.92
N LEU A 299 -14.15 6.94 -18.70
CA LEU A 299 -14.68 8.18 -18.12
C LEU A 299 -15.79 8.79 -18.97
N LEU A 300 -15.59 8.82 -20.28
CA LEU A 300 -16.59 9.31 -21.24
C LEU A 300 -17.82 8.40 -21.26
N PHE A 301 -17.63 7.08 -21.25
CA PHE A 301 -18.73 6.13 -21.21
C PHE A 301 -19.56 6.26 -19.91
N LEU A 302 -18.93 6.50 -18.77
CA LEU A 302 -19.59 6.75 -17.48
C LEU A 302 -20.22 8.16 -17.38
N GLY A 303 -20.08 9.00 -18.41
CA GLY A 303 -20.69 10.32 -18.46
C GLY A 303 -19.98 11.40 -17.66
N ILE A 304 -18.71 11.19 -17.30
CA ILE A 304 -17.92 12.22 -16.64
C ILE A 304 -17.68 13.38 -17.60
N HIS A 305 -17.93 14.60 -17.12
CA HIS A 305 -17.84 15.78 -17.97
C HIS A 305 -16.41 16.05 -18.49
N PRO A 306 -16.19 16.37 -19.77
CA PRO A 306 -14.85 16.54 -20.35
C PRO A 306 -13.93 17.51 -19.61
N ARG A 307 -14.47 18.58 -19.00
CA ARG A 307 -13.69 19.52 -18.17
C ARG A 307 -13.11 18.88 -16.92
N GLU A 308 -13.87 17.99 -16.27
CA GLU A 308 -13.39 17.23 -15.11
C GLU A 308 -12.37 16.19 -15.53
N ILE A 309 -12.60 15.49 -16.64
CA ILE A 309 -11.67 14.54 -17.22
C ILE A 309 -10.31 15.23 -17.47
N SER A 310 -10.29 16.39 -18.12
CA SER A 310 -9.06 17.12 -18.40
C SER A 310 -8.29 17.50 -17.13
N LYS A 311 -9.00 17.93 -16.07
CA LYS A 311 -8.39 18.24 -14.79
C LYS A 311 -7.78 17.01 -14.11
N ARG A 312 -8.49 15.88 -14.10
CA ARG A 312 -8.07 14.66 -13.42
C ARG A 312 -6.96 13.91 -14.14
N MET A 313 -6.98 13.84 -15.47
CA MET A 313 -5.97 13.13 -16.28
C MET A 313 -4.56 13.70 -16.07
N MET A 314 -4.43 14.99 -15.81
CA MET A 314 -3.14 15.61 -15.47
C MET A 314 -2.60 15.23 -14.09
N THR A 315 -3.43 14.68 -13.21
CA THR A 315 -2.99 14.22 -11.87
C THR A 315 -2.50 12.78 -11.86
N LEU A 316 -2.50 12.10 -13.01
CA LEU A 316 -2.00 10.74 -13.11
C LEU A 316 -0.52 10.66 -12.76
N GLU A 317 -0.14 9.60 -12.07
CA GLU A 317 1.23 9.32 -11.66
C GLU A 317 1.67 7.94 -12.17
N PRO A 318 2.99 7.71 -12.34
CA PRO A 318 3.51 6.38 -12.60
C PRO A 318 3.07 5.40 -11.50
N VAL A 319 2.70 4.19 -11.90
CA VAL A 319 2.41 3.12 -10.93
C VAL A 319 3.73 2.54 -10.43
N ALA A 320 3.91 2.46 -9.11
CA ALA A 320 5.14 2.00 -8.48
C ALA A 320 5.67 0.68 -9.07
N MET A 321 7.01 0.56 -9.17
CA MET A 321 7.76 -0.56 -9.76
C MET A 321 7.53 -0.79 -11.28
N ARG A 322 7.02 0.22 -12.00
CA ARG A 322 6.89 0.18 -13.46
C ARG A 322 7.40 1.49 -14.06
N LEU A 323 8.58 1.42 -14.71
CA LEU A 323 9.28 2.57 -15.30
C LEU A 323 9.53 3.72 -14.29
N ASP A 324 9.77 3.37 -13.02
CA ASP A 324 10.05 4.31 -11.94
C ASP A 324 11.47 4.88 -12.10
N VAL A 325 11.60 6.20 -12.10
CA VAL A 325 12.88 6.87 -12.34
C VAL A 325 13.44 7.43 -11.07
N ARG A 326 14.69 7.05 -10.77
CA ARG A 326 15.42 7.45 -9.56
C ARG A 326 16.80 8.01 -9.89
N GLN A 327 17.32 8.87 -9.00
CA GLN A 327 18.71 9.27 -9.06
C GLN A 327 19.61 8.12 -8.58
N GLY A 328 20.64 7.79 -9.35
CA GLY A 328 21.67 6.82 -9.01
C GLY A 328 22.95 7.47 -8.51
N LYS A 329 23.85 6.67 -7.92
CA LYS A 329 25.20 7.09 -7.52
C LYS A 329 26.00 7.55 -8.74
N ASN A 330 27.02 8.37 -8.52
CA ASN A 330 27.96 8.83 -9.54
C ASN A 330 27.22 9.40 -10.77
N ASP A 331 26.30 10.32 -10.52
CA ASP A 331 25.53 10.98 -11.59
C ASP A 331 24.74 10.05 -12.51
N CYS A 332 24.49 8.80 -12.08
CA CYS A 332 23.64 7.88 -12.82
C CYS A 332 22.15 8.20 -12.65
N ILE A 333 21.34 7.78 -13.61
CA ILE A 333 19.87 7.80 -13.52
C ILE A 333 19.39 6.37 -13.70
N ILE A 334 18.51 5.92 -12.82
CA ILE A 334 17.99 4.55 -12.79
C ILE A 334 16.54 4.57 -13.25
N ILE A 335 16.22 3.73 -14.22
CA ILE A 335 14.85 3.40 -14.62
C ILE A 335 14.56 2.01 -14.06
N ASN A 336 13.74 1.95 -13.00
CA ASN A 336 13.38 0.69 -12.37
C ASN A 336 12.10 0.12 -12.98
N ASP A 337 12.21 -1.03 -13.63
CA ASP A 337 11.09 -1.82 -14.18
C ASP A 337 11.26 -3.32 -13.89
N ALA A 338 11.57 -3.64 -12.64
CA ALA A 338 11.99 -4.96 -12.17
C ALA A 338 10.82 -5.88 -11.76
N TYR A 339 9.65 -5.79 -12.40
CA TYR A 339 8.49 -6.59 -12.02
C TYR A 339 8.13 -7.68 -13.02
N ASN A 340 8.29 -7.43 -14.32
CA ASN A 340 7.94 -8.34 -15.39
C ASN A 340 9.01 -8.29 -16.49
N SER A 341 9.36 -9.44 -17.07
CA SER A 341 10.35 -9.55 -18.13
C SER A 341 9.79 -10.37 -19.28
N ASP A 342 9.04 -9.73 -20.18
CA ASP A 342 8.62 -10.27 -21.47
C ASP A 342 9.10 -9.38 -22.62
N ILE A 343 9.13 -9.91 -23.86
CA ILE A 343 9.68 -9.21 -25.03
C ILE A 343 9.04 -7.82 -25.25
N ASN A 344 7.73 -7.72 -25.09
CA ASN A 344 7.03 -6.45 -25.33
C ASN A 344 7.31 -5.45 -24.22
N SER A 345 7.36 -5.91 -22.96
CA SER A 345 7.70 -5.06 -21.83
C SER A 345 9.14 -4.56 -21.88
N ILE A 346 10.07 -5.37 -22.44
CA ILE A 346 11.46 -4.95 -22.69
C ILE A 346 11.46 -3.84 -23.75
N LYS A 347 10.73 -4.01 -24.85
CA LYS A 347 10.62 -2.97 -25.88
C LYS A 347 10.10 -1.65 -25.31
N ILE A 348 9.00 -1.69 -24.54
CA ILE A 348 8.43 -0.51 -23.89
C ILE A 348 9.47 0.18 -22.98
N ALA A 349 10.21 -0.60 -22.20
CA ALA A 349 11.21 -0.05 -21.28
C ALA A 349 12.41 0.57 -22.03
N LEU A 350 12.85 -0.03 -23.13
CA LEU A 350 13.90 0.50 -24.01
C LEU A 350 13.43 1.78 -24.73
N ASP A 351 12.21 1.80 -25.23
CA ASP A 351 11.61 2.99 -25.83
C ASP A 351 11.50 4.14 -24.83
N PHE A 352 11.09 3.85 -23.59
CA PHE A 352 11.07 4.82 -22.49
C PHE A 352 12.47 5.36 -22.16
N GLN A 353 13.50 4.48 -22.11
CA GLN A 353 14.88 4.89 -21.90
C GLN A 353 15.35 5.82 -23.05
N ASN A 354 14.96 5.55 -24.29
CA ASN A 354 15.34 6.33 -25.46
C ASN A 354 14.67 7.69 -25.55
N GLN A 355 13.40 7.78 -25.20
CA GLN A 355 12.62 9.03 -25.27
C GLN A 355 13.03 10.03 -24.18
N ARG A 356 13.75 9.58 -23.16
CA ARG A 356 14.16 10.45 -22.07
C ARG A 356 15.24 11.42 -22.52
N LYS A 357 14.88 12.67 -22.69
CA LYS A 357 15.85 13.74 -22.93
C LYS A 357 16.68 14.00 -21.69
N MET A 358 17.98 13.94 -21.84
CA MET A 358 18.95 14.22 -20.79
C MET A 358 19.61 15.55 -21.06
N ASP A 359 19.90 16.31 -20.01
CA ASP A 359 20.60 17.60 -20.09
C ASP A 359 22.09 17.43 -20.51
N ARG A 360 22.58 16.19 -20.47
CA ARG A 360 23.94 15.80 -20.84
C ARG A 360 23.97 14.42 -21.51
N PRO A 361 24.98 14.11 -22.34
CA PRO A 361 25.19 12.78 -22.90
C PRO A 361 25.44 11.77 -21.76
N MET A 362 24.67 10.69 -21.72
CA MET A 362 24.82 9.61 -20.76
C MET A 362 24.95 8.28 -21.50
N LYS A 363 25.79 7.39 -20.99
CA LYS A 363 25.92 6.01 -21.47
C LYS A 363 24.65 5.23 -21.11
N LYS A 364 24.05 4.54 -22.09
CA LYS A 364 22.86 3.71 -21.85
C LYS A 364 23.26 2.31 -21.45
N THR A 365 22.92 1.94 -20.22
CA THR A 365 23.16 0.60 -19.65
C THR A 365 21.83 -0.10 -19.41
N VAL A 366 21.77 -1.39 -19.74
CA VAL A 366 20.61 -2.25 -19.46
C VAL A 366 21.06 -3.40 -18.57
N ILE A 367 20.39 -3.61 -17.44
CA ILE A 367 20.51 -4.77 -16.58
C ILE A 367 19.27 -5.63 -16.80
N LEU A 368 19.44 -6.83 -17.37
CA LEU A 368 18.35 -7.69 -17.84
C LEU A 368 18.46 -9.08 -17.23
N SER A 369 17.34 -9.60 -16.67
CA SER A 369 17.26 -10.99 -16.23
C SER A 369 16.92 -11.94 -17.38
N ASP A 370 16.90 -13.25 -17.11
CA ASP A 370 16.25 -14.20 -17.99
C ASP A 370 14.80 -13.82 -18.26
N ILE A 371 14.35 -14.11 -19.47
CA ILE A 371 12.99 -13.90 -19.95
C ILE A 371 12.25 -15.21 -19.86
N LEU A 372 11.34 -15.30 -18.90
CA LEU A 372 10.65 -16.54 -18.57
C LEU A 372 9.36 -16.72 -19.38
N GLN A 373 8.94 -17.98 -19.56
CA GLN A 373 7.61 -18.36 -20.07
C GLN A 373 7.24 -17.80 -21.46
N THR A 374 8.19 -17.74 -22.37
CA THR A 374 7.96 -17.23 -23.73
C THR A 374 7.50 -18.28 -24.75
N GLY A 375 7.78 -19.56 -24.50
CA GLY A 375 7.58 -20.66 -25.46
C GLY A 375 8.50 -20.59 -26.67
N ILE A 376 9.46 -19.67 -26.70
CA ILE A 376 10.42 -19.48 -27.78
C ILE A 376 11.74 -20.13 -27.37
N MET A 377 12.38 -20.86 -28.32
CA MET A 377 13.71 -21.40 -28.06
C MET A 377 14.69 -20.31 -27.63
N PRO A 378 15.45 -20.47 -26.53
CA PRO A 378 16.34 -19.42 -26.01
C PRO A 378 17.23 -18.75 -27.05
N LYS A 379 17.81 -19.50 -27.94
CA LYS A 379 18.66 -18.97 -29.05
C LYS A 379 17.91 -17.98 -29.94
N SER A 380 16.66 -18.28 -30.29
CA SER A 380 15.83 -17.39 -31.13
C SER A 380 15.32 -16.18 -30.34
N LEU A 381 14.98 -16.40 -29.08
CA LEU A 381 14.54 -15.39 -28.15
C LEU A 381 15.63 -14.31 -27.95
N TYR A 382 16.82 -14.74 -27.55
CA TYR A 382 17.91 -13.80 -27.25
C TYR A 382 18.53 -13.17 -28.50
N LYS A 383 18.39 -13.79 -29.67
CA LYS A 383 18.70 -13.11 -30.94
C LYS A 383 17.76 -11.90 -31.16
N ARG A 384 16.46 -12.07 -30.96
CA ARG A 384 15.46 -10.99 -31.06
C ARG A 384 15.69 -9.88 -30.03
N VAL A 385 15.98 -10.26 -28.79
CA VAL A 385 16.29 -9.31 -27.71
C VAL A 385 17.55 -8.52 -28.03
N ALA A 386 18.60 -9.19 -28.53
CA ALA A 386 19.83 -8.52 -28.93
C ALA A 386 19.60 -7.50 -30.05
N GLU A 387 18.80 -7.85 -31.06
CA GLU A 387 18.40 -6.92 -32.14
C GLU A 387 17.65 -5.70 -31.58
N MET A 388 16.73 -5.87 -30.63
CA MET A 388 15.99 -4.80 -29.98
C MET A 388 16.89 -3.88 -29.16
N VAL A 389 17.79 -4.46 -28.36
CA VAL A 389 18.75 -3.72 -27.52
C VAL A 389 19.72 -2.93 -28.39
N GLU A 390 20.21 -3.53 -29.51
CA GLU A 390 21.10 -2.88 -30.49
C GLU A 390 20.39 -1.70 -31.20
N GLN A 391 19.15 -1.90 -31.68
CA GLN A 391 18.34 -0.87 -32.32
C GLN A 391 18.00 0.30 -31.39
N SER A 392 17.94 0.04 -30.09
CA SER A 392 17.71 1.05 -29.05
C SER A 392 18.97 1.84 -28.67
N GLY A 393 20.12 1.53 -29.30
CA GLY A 393 21.38 2.23 -29.05
C GLY A 393 21.88 2.08 -27.62
N VAL A 394 21.75 0.88 -27.06
CA VAL A 394 22.28 0.55 -25.73
C VAL A 394 23.79 0.34 -25.84
N ASP A 395 24.55 1.01 -24.98
CA ASP A 395 26.02 0.95 -25.00
C ASP A 395 26.55 -0.26 -24.23
N LYS A 396 25.87 -0.65 -23.13
CA LYS A 396 26.29 -1.71 -22.23
C LYS A 396 25.11 -2.57 -21.76
N LEU A 397 25.29 -3.90 -21.81
CA LEU A 397 24.34 -4.89 -21.32
C LEU A 397 24.94 -5.68 -20.16
N ILE A 398 24.19 -5.81 -19.07
CA ILE A 398 24.47 -6.74 -17.98
C ILE A 398 23.36 -7.77 -17.96
N GLY A 399 23.67 -9.03 -18.29
CA GLY A 399 22.74 -10.15 -18.27
C GLY A 399 22.86 -10.93 -16.95
N ILE A 400 21.72 -11.24 -16.33
CA ILE A 400 21.67 -12.00 -15.08
C ILE A 400 20.73 -13.19 -15.25
N GLY A 401 21.27 -14.38 -15.22
CA GLY A 401 20.56 -15.65 -15.41
C GLY A 401 21.30 -16.64 -16.27
N HIS A 402 20.80 -17.84 -16.33
CA HIS A 402 21.42 -18.94 -17.06
C HIS A 402 21.23 -18.78 -18.58
N ASP A 403 20.00 -18.62 -19.02
CA ASP A 403 19.65 -18.61 -20.45
C ASP A 403 20.25 -17.42 -21.18
N ILE A 404 20.22 -16.23 -20.58
CA ILE A 404 20.83 -15.02 -21.16
C ILE A 404 22.35 -15.15 -21.24
N SER A 405 22.96 -15.82 -20.22
CA SER A 405 24.40 -16.03 -20.18
C SER A 405 24.87 -17.02 -21.25
N GLU A 406 24.13 -18.11 -21.48
CA GLU A 406 24.44 -19.08 -22.55
C GLU A 406 24.31 -18.46 -23.94
N ASN A 407 23.46 -17.46 -24.10
CA ASN A 407 23.23 -16.76 -25.36
C ASN A 407 24.00 -15.44 -25.48
N ALA A 408 25.02 -15.22 -24.63
CA ALA A 408 25.86 -14.01 -24.62
C ALA A 408 26.44 -13.63 -26.01
N GLY A 409 26.67 -14.63 -26.88
CA GLY A 409 27.17 -14.42 -28.25
C GLY A 409 26.24 -13.63 -29.18
N ALA A 410 24.95 -13.55 -28.85
CA ALA A 410 23.97 -12.78 -29.64
C ALA A 410 24.14 -11.25 -29.51
N PHE A 411 24.66 -10.77 -28.39
CA PHE A 411 24.81 -9.35 -28.08
C PHE A 411 26.16 -8.81 -28.58
N LYS A 412 26.20 -7.65 -29.21
CA LYS A 412 27.42 -7.07 -29.82
C LYS A 412 28.01 -5.89 -29.04
N MET A 413 27.22 -5.21 -28.18
CA MET A 413 27.66 -4.11 -27.36
C MET A 413 28.60 -4.56 -26.23
N GLU A 414 29.12 -3.63 -25.43
CA GLU A 414 29.79 -3.97 -24.16
C GLU A 414 28.86 -4.83 -23.31
N LYS A 415 29.35 -5.94 -22.80
CA LYS A 415 28.49 -6.91 -22.12
C LYS A 415 29.18 -7.66 -20.99
N GLN A 416 28.40 -8.00 -19.97
CA GLN A 416 28.81 -8.83 -18.84
C GLN A 416 27.66 -9.71 -18.39
N PHE A 417 27.96 -10.94 -17.93
CA PHE A 417 26.93 -11.88 -17.55
C PHE A 417 27.23 -12.50 -16.20
N PHE A 418 26.16 -12.72 -15.42
CA PHE A 418 26.21 -13.29 -14.08
C PHE A 418 25.15 -14.39 -13.93
N PRO A 419 25.44 -15.49 -13.21
CA PRO A 419 24.50 -16.58 -13.03
C PRO A 419 23.32 -16.21 -12.13
N SER A 420 23.50 -15.24 -11.21
CA SER A 420 22.46 -14.79 -10.27
C SER A 420 22.66 -13.33 -9.84
N THR A 421 21.64 -12.76 -9.21
CA THR A 421 21.70 -11.42 -8.63
C THR A 421 22.76 -11.31 -7.55
N GLU A 422 22.93 -12.34 -6.71
CA GLU A 422 23.95 -12.37 -5.67
C GLU A 422 25.36 -12.36 -6.28
N ALA A 423 25.59 -13.12 -7.36
CA ALA A 423 26.88 -13.11 -8.06
C ALA A 423 27.20 -11.74 -8.66
N PHE A 424 26.21 -11.04 -9.22
CA PHE A 424 26.38 -9.64 -9.66
C PHE A 424 26.72 -8.70 -8.49
N ILE A 425 26.02 -8.83 -7.36
CA ILE A 425 26.24 -7.99 -6.17
C ILE A 425 27.66 -8.21 -5.63
N GLN A 426 28.08 -9.48 -5.49
CA GLN A 426 29.41 -9.86 -4.99
C GLN A 426 30.55 -9.41 -5.91
N SER A 427 30.31 -9.33 -7.22
CA SER A 427 31.33 -8.86 -8.18
C SER A 427 31.79 -7.43 -7.94
N GLY A 428 30.97 -6.62 -7.27
CA GLY A 428 31.26 -5.20 -7.00
C GLY A 428 31.26 -4.30 -8.24
N ILE A 429 30.93 -4.80 -9.42
CA ILE A 429 31.05 -4.08 -10.70
C ILE A 429 30.10 -2.87 -10.76
N TRP A 430 29.00 -2.92 -10.03
CA TRP A 430 28.05 -1.83 -9.87
C TRP A 430 28.65 -0.54 -9.27
N ARG A 431 29.81 -0.64 -8.61
CA ARG A 431 30.54 0.53 -8.07
C ARG A 431 31.18 1.38 -9.18
N ASN A 432 31.35 0.79 -10.37
CA ASN A 432 31.99 1.43 -11.51
C ASN A 432 30.99 2.14 -12.44
N PHE A 433 29.70 2.15 -12.10
CA PHE A 433 28.71 2.94 -12.87
C PHE A 433 28.97 4.43 -12.62
N ASP A 434 29.11 5.18 -13.73
CA ASP A 434 29.41 6.61 -13.70
C ASP A 434 28.75 7.28 -14.91
N ASN A 435 27.90 8.29 -14.66
CA ASN A 435 27.18 9.04 -15.71
C ASN A 435 26.43 8.12 -16.69
N GLU A 436 25.71 7.15 -16.19
CA GLU A 436 24.96 6.16 -16.95
C GLU A 436 23.44 6.29 -16.74
N LEU A 437 22.67 6.16 -17.84
CA LEU A 437 21.21 5.96 -17.79
C LEU A 437 20.92 4.45 -17.75
N ILE A 438 20.64 3.93 -16.55
CA ILE A 438 20.59 2.49 -16.26
C ILE A 438 19.12 2.02 -16.24
N LEU A 439 18.74 1.16 -17.17
CA LEU A 439 17.48 0.44 -17.14
C LEU A 439 17.66 -0.88 -16.39
N VAL A 440 16.92 -1.06 -15.29
CA VAL A 440 16.88 -2.30 -14.50
C VAL A 440 15.59 -3.03 -14.83
N LYS A 441 15.69 -4.14 -15.59
CA LYS A 441 14.57 -4.92 -16.13
C LYS A 441 14.73 -6.39 -15.79
N GLY A 442 13.89 -6.94 -14.91
CA GLY A 442 14.00 -8.32 -14.48
C GLY A 442 12.67 -8.97 -14.13
N ALA A 443 12.62 -10.30 -14.22
CA ALA A 443 11.53 -11.10 -13.68
C ALA A 443 11.59 -11.09 -12.16
N ARG A 444 10.44 -11.17 -11.50
CA ARG A 444 10.30 -11.07 -10.04
C ARG A 444 11.20 -12.03 -9.26
N GLU A 445 11.43 -13.24 -9.80
CA GLU A 445 12.27 -14.27 -9.19
C GLU A 445 13.75 -13.88 -9.05
N TYR A 446 14.21 -12.86 -9.78
CA TYR A 446 15.59 -12.37 -9.76
C TYR A 446 15.85 -11.29 -8.72
N HIS A 447 14.82 -10.81 -7.99
CA HIS A 447 14.95 -9.85 -6.88
C HIS A 447 15.79 -8.60 -7.23
N PHE A 448 15.55 -7.99 -8.40
CA PHE A 448 16.30 -6.83 -8.91
C PHE A 448 16.13 -5.56 -8.08
N GLU A 449 15.16 -5.51 -7.16
CA GLU A 449 15.07 -4.47 -6.13
C GLU A 449 16.34 -4.34 -5.30
N GLN A 450 17.09 -5.45 -5.08
CA GLN A 450 18.38 -5.43 -4.40
C GLN A 450 19.43 -4.67 -5.22
N ILE A 451 19.44 -4.84 -6.54
CA ILE A 451 20.34 -4.10 -7.45
C ILE A 451 19.99 -2.61 -7.41
N THR A 452 18.71 -2.27 -7.55
CA THR A 452 18.25 -0.88 -7.53
C THR A 452 18.66 -0.19 -6.23
N ALA A 453 18.48 -0.84 -5.08
CA ALA A 453 18.86 -0.31 -3.78
C ALA A 453 20.36 -0.06 -3.62
N LEU A 454 21.22 -0.82 -4.33
CA LEU A 454 22.68 -0.67 -4.29
C LEU A 454 23.19 0.49 -5.14
N ILE A 455 22.57 0.70 -6.32
CA ILE A 455 23.01 1.72 -7.27
C ILE A 455 22.30 3.06 -7.11
N GLU A 456 21.18 3.10 -6.37
CA GLU A 456 20.44 4.34 -6.05
C GLU A 456 21.32 5.29 -5.24
N GLU A 457 21.31 6.59 -5.59
CA GLU A 457 22.02 7.60 -4.83
C GLU A 457 21.39 7.77 -3.44
N ARG A 458 22.17 7.46 -2.42
CA ARG A 458 21.84 7.76 -1.04
C ARG A 458 22.59 9.02 -0.64
N ILE A 459 21.96 10.17 -0.80
CA ILE A 459 22.53 11.47 -0.40
C ILE A 459 22.78 11.51 1.11
N HIS A 460 22.05 10.72 1.89
CA HIS A 460 22.23 10.55 3.32
C HIS A 460 22.42 9.06 3.67
N GLU A 461 23.52 8.76 4.35
CA GLU A 461 23.81 7.41 4.86
C GLU A 461 23.01 7.12 6.15
N THR A 462 22.44 8.17 6.79
CA THR A 462 21.48 8.01 7.89
C THR A 462 20.07 7.95 7.31
N VAL A 463 19.42 6.82 7.51
CA VAL A 463 18.11 6.52 6.92
C VAL A 463 17.15 5.92 7.94
N LEU A 464 15.87 6.24 7.82
CA LEU A 464 14.78 5.56 8.51
C LEU A 464 14.12 4.60 7.53
N GLU A 465 14.34 3.32 7.70
CA GLU A 465 13.60 2.28 6.97
C GLU A 465 12.22 2.13 7.59
N VAL A 466 11.18 2.16 6.77
CA VAL A 466 9.79 2.03 7.19
C VAL A 466 9.16 0.84 6.47
N ASP A 467 8.85 -0.19 7.21
CA ASP A 467 8.20 -1.40 6.71
C ASP A 467 6.69 -1.20 6.62
N LEU A 468 6.19 -1.01 5.39
CA LEU A 468 4.76 -0.81 5.13
C LEU A 468 3.95 -2.10 5.31
N ASP A 469 4.55 -3.27 5.13
CA ASP A 469 3.87 -4.54 5.38
C ASP A 469 3.74 -4.80 6.89
N ALA A 470 4.69 -4.33 7.71
CA ALA A 470 4.53 -4.30 9.15
C ALA A 470 3.40 -3.36 9.60
N VAL A 471 3.25 -2.18 8.96
CA VAL A 471 2.08 -1.29 9.19
C VAL A 471 0.77 -2.02 8.92
N VAL A 472 0.67 -2.71 7.79
CA VAL A 472 -0.52 -3.50 7.40
C VAL A 472 -0.75 -4.64 8.38
N HIS A 473 0.31 -5.35 8.78
CA HIS A 473 0.21 -6.41 9.78
C HIS A 473 -0.36 -5.88 11.10
N ASN A 474 0.19 -4.79 11.62
CA ASN A 474 -0.25 -4.19 12.89
C ASN A 474 -1.68 -3.65 12.80
N PHE A 475 -2.04 -2.99 11.69
CA PHE A 475 -3.41 -2.56 11.41
C PHE A 475 -4.37 -3.75 11.47
N ASN A 476 -4.08 -4.83 10.75
CA ASN A 476 -4.91 -6.03 10.73
C ASN A 476 -4.94 -6.73 12.09
N PHE A 477 -3.82 -6.74 12.82
CA PHE A 477 -3.75 -7.30 14.16
C PHE A 477 -4.71 -6.60 15.12
N TYR A 478 -4.77 -5.26 15.12
CA TYR A 478 -5.76 -4.53 15.92
C TYR A 478 -7.18 -4.68 15.39
N LYS A 479 -7.35 -4.68 14.07
CA LYS A 479 -8.67 -4.92 13.45
C LYS A 479 -9.26 -6.27 13.84
N SER A 480 -8.42 -7.29 14.03
CA SER A 480 -8.85 -8.62 14.48
C SER A 480 -9.39 -8.66 15.92
N LYS A 481 -9.09 -7.63 16.71
CA LYS A 481 -9.58 -7.51 18.11
C LYS A 481 -10.90 -6.75 18.21
N LEU A 482 -11.38 -6.19 17.09
CA LEU A 482 -12.60 -5.41 17.07
C LEU A 482 -13.83 -6.30 16.84
N SER A 483 -14.91 -5.93 17.48
CA SER A 483 -16.22 -6.49 17.21
C SER A 483 -16.69 -6.13 15.80
N PRO A 484 -17.53 -6.95 15.15
CA PRO A 484 -18.07 -6.65 13.83
C PRO A 484 -18.77 -5.29 13.79
N GLY A 485 -18.46 -4.48 12.76
CA GLY A 485 -19.03 -3.15 12.57
C GLY A 485 -18.30 -2.00 13.26
N VAL A 486 -17.37 -2.28 14.17
CA VAL A 486 -16.55 -1.25 14.82
C VAL A 486 -15.56 -0.67 13.83
N LYS A 487 -15.55 0.67 13.69
CA LYS A 487 -14.68 1.40 12.77
C LYS A 487 -13.34 1.72 13.42
N MET A 488 -12.29 1.79 12.61
CA MET A 488 -10.95 2.13 13.08
C MET A 488 -10.49 3.50 12.57
N ILE A 489 -10.10 4.37 13.48
CA ILE A 489 -9.42 5.63 13.20
C ILE A 489 -7.92 5.41 13.38
N CYS A 490 -7.12 5.54 12.31
CA CYS A 490 -5.67 5.43 12.39
C CYS A 490 -5.03 6.81 12.55
N MET A 491 -4.15 6.94 13.57
CA MET A 491 -3.45 8.19 13.85
C MET A 491 -2.20 8.32 12.98
N VAL A 492 -2.16 9.33 12.12
CA VAL A 492 -1.02 9.63 11.23
C VAL A 492 -0.44 11.03 11.47
N LYS A 493 -0.76 11.65 12.61
CA LYS A 493 -0.22 12.93 13.05
C LYS A 493 1.29 12.90 13.28
N ALA A 494 1.90 14.07 13.43
CA ALA A 494 3.34 14.24 13.59
C ALA A 494 4.14 13.51 12.51
N ASN A 495 3.76 13.78 11.23
CA ASN A 495 4.32 13.09 10.07
C ASN A 495 4.30 11.55 10.18
N GLY A 496 3.15 10.98 10.58
CA GLY A 496 3.02 9.54 10.80
C GLY A 496 3.94 9.03 11.91
N TYR A 497 3.95 9.70 13.06
CA TYR A 497 4.89 9.41 14.16
C TYR A 497 6.35 9.39 13.69
N GLY A 498 6.72 10.30 12.79
CA GLY A 498 8.05 10.38 12.20
C GLY A 498 8.31 9.44 11.02
N ALA A 499 7.45 8.48 10.77
CA ALA A 499 7.62 7.47 9.71
C ALA A 499 7.21 7.93 8.30
N GLY A 500 6.54 9.08 8.16
CA GLY A 500 6.04 9.61 6.89
C GLY A 500 4.54 9.38 6.71
N ALA A 501 3.74 10.44 6.95
CA ALA A 501 2.28 10.36 6.98
C ALA A 501 1.66 9.94 5.64
N VAL A 502 2.19 10.45 4.52
CA VAL A 502 1.61 10.24 3.18
C VAL A 502 1.64 8.78 2.77
N GLU A 503 2.81 8.10 2.87
CA GLU A 503 2.93 6.72 2.43
C GLU A 503 2.19 5.74 3.35
N ILE A 504 2.16 6.03 4.66
CA ILE A 504 1.34 5.28 5.62
C ILE A 504 -0.15 5.48 5.32
N ALA A 505 -0.61 6.70 5.09
CA ALA A 505 -2.00 6.98 4.77
C ALA A 505 -2.44 6.33 3.46
N LYS A 506 -1.60 6.37 2.40
CA LYS A 506 -1.84 5.63 1.14
C LYS A 506 -1.97 4.13 1.39
N THR A 507 -1.09 3.57 2.23
CA THR A 507 -1.13 2.15 2.60
C THR A 507 -2.40 1.81 3.36
N LEU A 508 -2.79 2.60 4.35
CA LEU A 508 -4.01 2.42 5.12
C LEU A 508 -5.27 2.57 4.26
N GLN A 509 -5.31 3.57 3.38
CA GLN A 509 -6.40 3.74 2.41
C GLN A 509 -6.54 2.53 1.49
N TYR A 510 -5.42 2.02 1.00
CA TYR A 510 -5.39 0.80 0.18
C TYR A 510 -5.94 -0.42 0.93
N HIS A 511 -5.68 -0.51 2.24
CA HIS A 511 -6.17 -1.57 3.13
C HIS A 511 -7.50 -1.24 3.83
N ARG A 512 -8.25 -0.24 3.33
CA ARG A 512 -9.59 0.14 3.79
C ARG A 512 -9.67 0.45 5.27
N CYS A 513 -8.78 1.32 5.73
CA CYS A 513 -8.98 2.01 6.98
C CYS A 513 -10.25 2.87 6.91
N ASP A 514 -11.01 2.95 7.97
CA ASP A 514 -12.27 3.71 7.98
C ASP A 514 -12.02 5.22 8.08
N TYR A 515 -11.06 5.64 8.91
CA TYR A 515 -10.76 7.04 9.21
C TYR A 515 -9.27 7.25 9.43
N LEU A 516 -8.80 8.44 9.09
CA LEU A 516 -7.50 8.94 9.55
C LEU A 516 -7.70 10.07 10.55
N ALA A 517 -6.71 10.31 11.41
CA ALA A 517 -6.70 11.49 12.27
C ALA A 517 -5.29 12.10 12.32
N VAL A 518 -5.26 13.43 12.21
CA VAL A 518 -4.05 14.26 12.27
C VAL A 518 -4.20 15.34 13.34
N ALA A 519 -3.11 15.99 13.71
CA ALA A 519 -3.15 16.99 14.75
C ALA A 519 -3.67 18.35 14.26
N VAL A 520 -3.21 18.82 13.10
CA VAL A 520 -3.45 20.17 12.57
C VAL A 520 -3.93 20.11 11.11
N ALA A 521 -4.52 21.21 10.65
CA ALA A 521 -5.09 21.29 9.31
C ALA A 521 -4.07 21.05 8.20
N GLU A 522 -2.84 21.56 8.34
CA GLU A 522 -1.77 21.42 7.34
C GLU A 522 -1.40 19.96 7.09
N GLU A 523 -1.41 19.11 8.11
CA GLU A 523 -1.20 17.65 7.93
C GLU A 523 -2.34 17.04 7.11
N GLY A 524 -3.59 17.44 7.37
CA GLY A 524 -4.77 17.01 6.61
C GLY A 524 -4.72 17.46 5.15
N LEU A 525 -4.34 18.70 4.89
CA LEU A 525 -4.16 19.27 3.56
C LEU A 525 -3.06 18.55 2.77
N ALA A 526 -1.94 18.24 3.43
CA ALA A 526 -0.86 17.45 2.82
C ALA A 526 -1.35 16.05 2.38
N LEU A 527 -2.18 15.39 3.21
CA LEU A 527 -2.78 14.11 2.86
C LEU A 527 -3.77 14.23 1.69
N ARG A 528 -4.63 15.27 1.68
CA ARG A 528 -5.54 15.53 0.56
C ARG A 528 -4.78 15.77 -0.75
N SER A 529 -3.74 16.60 -0.70
CA SER A 529 -2.87 16.88 -1.85
C SER A 529 -2.18 15.61 -2.37
N ALA A 530 -1.92 14.63 -1.51
CA ALA A 530 -1.37 13.32 -1.86
C ALA A 530 -2.43 12.31 -2.36
N GLY A 531 -3.71 12.73 -2.52
CA GLY A 531 -4.79 11.88 -3.06
C GLY A 531 -5.46 10.99 -2.02
N ILE A 532 -5.39 11.32 -0.74
CA ILE A 532 -6.13 10.59 0.30
C ILE A 532 -7.58 11.06 0.31
N SER A 533 -8.51 10.14 0.09
CA SER A 533 -9.97 10.39 0.08
C SER A 533 -10.69 9.93 1.35
N LEU A 534 -10.01 9.17 2.23
CA LEU A 534 -10.60 8.76 3.51
C LEU A 534 -11.05 9.98 4.34
N PRO A 535 -12.09 9.87 5.18
CA PRO A 535 -12.41 10.88 6.18
C PRO A 535 -11.20 11.16 7.08
N ILE A 536 -10.89 12.44 7.31
CA ILE A 536 -9.74 12.87 8.11
C ILE A 536 -10.23 13.75 9.25
N ILE A 537 -9.96 13.33 10.48
CA ILE A 537 -10.29 14.12 11.68
C ILE A 537 -9.11 15.03 12.02
N ILE A 538 -9.39 16.34 12.24
CA ILE A 538 -8.43 17.32 12.70
C ILE A 538 -8.63 17.55 14.20
N LEU A 539 -7.62 17.16 15.00
CA LEU A 539 -7.73 17.16 16.46
C LEU A 539 -7.54 18.55 17.12
N ASN A 540 -6.82 19.46 16.45
CA ASN A 540 -6.59 20.81 16.96
C ASN A 540 -6.88 21.82 15.82
N PRO A 541 -8.16 22.05 15.44
CA PRO A 541 -8.49 23.01 14.42
C PRO A 541 -8.24 24.43 14.90
N GLU A 542 -7.69 25.28 14.02
CA GLU A 542 -7.49 26.69 14.26
C GLU A 542 -8.56 27.54 13.57
N VAL A 543 -9.00 28.61 14.22
CA VAL A 543 -10.07 29.49 13.70
C VAL A 543 -9.73 30.06 12.31
N ASN A 544 -8.47 30.38 12.07
CA ASN A 544 -8.02 30.95 10.80
C ASN A 544 -7.94 29.93 9.63
N GLY A 545 -8.11 28.64 9.89
CA GLY A 545 -8.02 27.57 8.90
C GLY A 545 -9.35 26.93 8.52
N PHE A 546 -10.50 27.54 8.89
CA PHE A 546 -11.80 26.90 8.64
C PHE A 546 -12.18 26.82 7.16
N GLU A 547 -11.74 27.80 6.35
CA GLU A 547 -11.94 27.74 4.89
C GLU A 547 -11.32 26.51 4.26
N GLU A 548 -10.08 26.21 4.63
CA GLU A 548 -9.34 25.05 4.16
C GLU A 548 -9.99 23.75 4.61
N LEU A 549 -10.55 23.71 5.83
CA LEU A 549 -11.25 22.53 6.33
C LEU A 549 -12.49 22.24 5.49
N PHE A 550 -13.33 23.25 5.24
CA PHE A 550 -14.52 23.09 4.42
C PHE A 550 -14.20 22.73 2.96
N SER A 551 -13.20 23.40 2.37
CA SER A 551 -12.83 23.18 0.96
C SER A 551 -12.18 21.84 0.68
N ASN A 552 -11.68 21.16 1.73
CA ASN A 552 -10.95 19.89 1.61
C ASN A 552 -11.62 18.74 2.38
N ASP A 553 -12.89 18.89 2.79
CA ASP A 553 -13.65 17.88 3.53
C ASP A 553 -12.88 17.30 4.73
N LEU A 554 -12.30 18.20 5.57
CA LEU A 554 -11.59 17.84 6.77
C LEU A 554 -12.50 17.99 7.99
N GLU A 555 -12.71 16.92 8.74
CA GLU A 555 -13.68 16.86 9.84
C GLU A 555 -13.08 17.37 11.17
N PRO A 556 -13.50 18.54 11.72
CA PRO A 556 -12.86 19.11 12.91
C PRO A 556 -13.35 18.50 14.22
N GLU A 557 -12.42 18.37 15.17
CA GLU A 557 -12.73 18.25 16.60
C GLU A 557 -13.26 19.57 17.15
N VAL A 558 -14.33 19.53 17.95
CA VAL A 558 -14.89 20.68 18.65
C VAL A 558 -14.86 20.39 20.16
N TYR A 559 -14.19 21.24 20.90
CA TYR A 559 -13.89 21.01 22.32
C TYR A 559 -14.21 22.18 23.25
N ASN A 560 -14.69 23.31 22.72
CA ASN A 560 -15.18 24.46 23.51
C ASN A 560 -16.15 25.32 22.71
N PHE A 561 -16.88 26.20 23.40
CA PHE A 561 -17.88 27.07 22.79
C PHE A 561 -17.26 28.06 21.77
N ARG A 562 -16.10 28.62 22.03
CA ARG A 562 -15.43 29.57 21.13
C ARG A 562 -15.17 28.96 19.74
N ILE A 563 -14.68 27.72 19.68
CA ILE A 563 -14.45 27.00 18.42
C ILE A 563 -15.79 26.66 17.77
N LEU A 564 -16.77 26.18 18.55
CA LEU A 564 -18.10 25.82 18.06
C LEU A 564 -18.81 27.02 17.41
N GLU A 565 -18.90 28.15 18.10
CA GLU A 565 -19.55 29.37 17.62
C GLU A 565 -18.85 29.93 16.38
N ALA A 566 -17.53 29.90 16.36
CA ALA A 566 -16.75 30.34 15.19
C ALA A 566 -16.99 29.45 13.97
N PHE A 567 -17.08 28.13 14.14
CA PHE A 567 -17.44 27.19 13.08
C PHE A 567 -18.86 27.38 12.56
N ILE A 568 -19.82 27.57 13.46
CA ILE A 568 -21.22 27.87 13.11
C ILE A 568 -21.26 29.11 12.22
N LYS A 569 -20.64 30.21 12.69
CA LYS A 569 -20.62 31.47 11.97
C LYS A 569 -20.01 31.35 10.57
N GLU A 570 -18.91 30.63 10.47
CA GLU A 570 -18.24 30.43 9.18
C GLU A 570 -19.06 29.55 8.24
N ALA A 571 -19.67 28.47 8.74
CA ALA A 571 -20.54 27.59 7.96
C ALA A 571 -21.78 28.38 7.44
N GLU A 572 -22.40 29.20 8.29
CA GLU A 572 -23.54 30.05 7.91
C GLU A 572 -23.15 31.06 6.86
N SER A 573 -21.98 31.73 7.00
CA SER A 573 -21.49 32.72 6.03
C SER A 573 -21.30 32.12 4.63
N ARG A 574 -21.02 30.84 4.54
CA ARG A 574 -20.81 30.11 3.29
C ARG A 574 -22.05 29.33 2.81
N GLY A 575 -23.15 29.39 3.57
CA GLY A 575 -24.36 28.61 3.26
C GLY A 575 -24.19 27.09 3.40
N ILE A 576 -23.19 26.66 4.17
CA ILE A 576 -22.92 25.25 4.43
C ILE A 576 -23.95 24.72 5.44
N THR A 577 -24.45 23.51 5.19
CA THR A 577 -25.41 22.84 6.08
C THR A 577 -24.93 21.41 6.37
N HIS A 578 -25.13 20.98 7.63
CA HIS A 578 -24.87 19.61 8.08
C HIS A 578 -23.40 19.18 7.97
N TYR A 579 -22.44 20.10 8.04
CA TYR A 579 -21.02 19.75 8.01
C TYR A 579 -20.64 18.88 9.23
N PRO A 580 -19.92 17.77 9.02
CA PRO A 580 -19.60 16.82 10.09
C PRO A 580 -18.59 17.39 11.09
N ILE A 581 -18.91 17.30 12.39
CA ILE A 581 -18.01 17.67 13.49
C ILE A 581 -17.92 16.52 14.51
N HIS A 582 -16.80 16.50 15.25
CA HIS A 582 -16.54 15.54 16.31
C HIS A 582 -16.48 16.26 17.66
N VAL A 583 -17.46 16.02 18.52
CA VAL A 583 -17.56 16.68 19.82
C VAL A 583 -16.72 15.93 20.85
N LYS A 584 -15.82 16.65 21.51
CA LYS A 584 -14.98 16.08 22.56
C LYS A 584 -15.51 16.41 23.95
N ILE A 585 -15.61 15.39 24.78
CA ILE A 585 -16.01 15.50 26.20
C ILE A 585 -14.77 15.22 27.07
N ASP A 586 -14.54 16.06 28.05
CA ASP A 586 -13.52 15.81 29.06
C ASP A 586 -14.10 14.89 30.15
N THR A 587 -13.58 13.68 30.22
CA THR A 587 -13.99 12.67 31.20
C THR A 587 -12.95 12.44 32.29
N GLY A 588 -11.98 13.36 32.45
CA GLY A 588 -10.98 13.30 33.49
C GLY A 588 -9.52 13.39 33.03
N MET A 589 -9.28 13.63 31.75
CA MET A 589 -7.92 13.91 31.28
C MET A 589 -7.52 15.38 31.46
N HIS A 590 -8.48 16.27 31.54
CA HIS A 590 -8.35 17.72 31.81
C HIS A 590 -7.40 18.45 30.83
N ARG A 591 -7.49 18.07 29.55
CA ARG A 591 -6.69 18.68 28.47
C ARG A 591 -7.54 19.53 27.53
N LEU A 592 -8.53 18.93 26.89
CA LEU A 592 -9.51 19.56 26.00
C LEU A 592 -10.83 18.78 26.09
N GLY A 593 -11.96 19.46 25.88
CA GLY A 593 -13.31 18.86 25.85
C GLY A 593 -14.30 19.68 26.66
N PHE A 594 -15.58 19.57 26.32
CA PHE A 594 -16.66 20.09 27.15
C PHE A 594 -16.78 19.25 28.43
N LEU A 595 -17.03 19.88 29.53
CA LEU A 595 -17.37 19.19 30.79
C LEU A 595 -18.79 18.59 30.69
N PRO A 596 -19.08 17.50 31.39
CA PRO A 596 -20.44 16.92 31.39
C PRO A 596 -21.53 17.93 31.78
N GLU A 597 -21.24 18.84 32.67
CA GLU A 597 -22.15 19.89 33.12
C GLU A 597 -22.47 20.93 32.04
N GLU A 598 -21.65 21.04 31.01
CA GLU A 598 -21.83 21.98 29.90
C GLU A 598 -22.71 21.40 28.78
N ILE A 599 -23.10 20.13 28.83
CA ILE A 599 -23.87 19.44 27.79
C ILE A 599 -25.23 20.14 27.52
N PRO A 600 -26.01 20.55 28.52
CA PRO A 600 -27.26 21.26 28.28
C PRO A 600 -27.08 22.56 27.48
N GLN A 601 -26.03 23.33 27.76
CA GLN A 601 -25.68 24.55 27.02
C GLN A 601 -25.22 24.18 25.58
N LEU A 602 -24.36 23.17 25.45
CA LEU A 602 -23.89 22.65 24.15
C LEU A 602 -25.07 22.24 23.23
N LEU A 603 -26.04 21.51 23.79
CA LEU A 603 -27.25 21.12 23.05
C LEU A 603 -28.08 22.36 22.62
N GLY A 604 -28.20 23.36 23.49
CA GLY A 604 -28.90 24.62 23.15
C GLY A 604 -28.27 25.29 21.93
N VAL A 605 -26.94 25.35 21.86
CA VAL A 605 -26.19 25.91 20.70
C VAL A 605 -26.37 25.02 19.46
N LEU A 606 -26.20 23.71 19.58
CA LEU A 606 -26.26 22.76 18.44
C LEU A 606 -27.67 22.72 17.81
N GLN A 607 -28.73 22.82 18.62
CA GLN A 607 -30.11 22.81 18.15
C GLN A 607 -30.55 24.13 17.47
N SER A 608 -29.88 25.24 17.78
CA SER A 608 -30.21 26.56 17.24
C SER A 608 -29.64 26.81 15.84
N GLN A 609 -28.83 25.92 15.28
CA GLN A 609 -28.11 26.08 14.01
C GLN A 609 -28.32 24.90 13.04
N LYS A 610 -27.98 25.09 11.76
CA LYS A 610 -28.11 24.07 10.70
C LYS A 610 -26.78 23.85 9.94
N GLY A 611 -25.77 24.64 10.20
CA GLY A 611 -24.47 24.57 9.52
C GLY A 611 -23.71 23.31 9.83
N LEU A 612 -23.77 22.85 11.09
CA LEU A 612 -22.98 21.72 11.59
C LEU A 612 -23.85 20.54 12.01
N ARG A 613 -23.30 19.32 11.86
CA ARG A 613 -23.91 18.08 12.34
C ARG A 613 -22.91 17.30 13.17
N VAL A 614 -23.28 16.93 14.38
CA VAL A 614 -22.45 16.06 15.23
C VAL A 614 -22.39 14.68 14.61
N LYS A 615 -21.20 14.23 14.22
CA LYS A 615 -20.94 12.92 13.65
C LYS A 615 -20.48 11.93 14.70
N SER A 616 -19.62 12.37 15.64
CA SER A 616 -19.24 11.58 16.78
C SER A 616 -19.11 12.37 18.07
N VAL A 617 -19.20 11.66 19.19
CA VAL A 617 -18.87 12.14 20.54
C VAL A 617 -17.75 11.25 21.07
N PHE A 618 -16.69 11.86 21.62
CA PHE A 618 -15.55 11.10 22.06
C PHE A 618 -14.80 11.73 23.25
N SER A 619 -13.96 10.91 23.89
CA SER A 619 -13.02 11.33 24.92
C SER A 619 -11.65 10.65 24.76
N HIS A 620 -10.75 10.84 25.71
CA HIS A 620 -9.43 10.22 25.69
C HIS A 620 -9.08 9.64 27.05
N LEU A 621 -8.67 8.36 27.06
CA LEU A 621 -8.26 7.67 28.28
C LEU A 621 -6.90 8.19 28.74
N ALA A 622 -6.79 8.49 30.03
CA ALA A 622 -5.59 9.09 30.61
C ALA A 622 -4.53 8.07 31.03
N ALA A 623 -4.93 6.85 31.40
CA ALA A 623 -4.05 5.85 32.01
C ALA A 623 -4.41 4.41 31.60
N SER A 624 -4.90 4.20 30.39
CA SER A 624 -5.36 2.89 29.91
C SER A 624 -4.27 1.83 29.79
N GLU A 625 -3.00 2.21 29.81
CA GLU A 625 -1.84 1.31 29.78
C GLU A 625 -1.56 0.64 31.14
N SER A 626 -2.03 1.23 32.24
CA SER A 626 -1.70 0.76 33.60
C SER A 626 -2.91 0.17 34.33
N TRP A 627 -2.80 -1.08 34.74
CA TRP A 627 -3.85 -1.79 35.49
C TRP A 627 -4.17 -1.14 36.87
N ILE A 628 -3.25 -0.37 37.42
CA ILE A 628 -3.45 0.34 38.71
C ILE A 628 -4.58 1.38 38.61
N PHE A 629 -4.83 1.91 37.41
CA PHE A 629 -5.82 2.93 37.12
C PHE A 629 -7.07 2.40 36.40
N ASP A 630 -7.34 1.10 36.45
CA ASP A 630 -8.49 0.50 35.76
C ASP A 630 -9.83 1.05 36.26
N GLU A 631 -9.97 1.29 37.58
CA GLU A 631 -11.17 1.90 38.15
C GLU A 631 -11.41 3.30 37.60
N PHE A 632 -10.35 4.12 37.52
CA PHE A 632 -10.42 5.45 36.94
C PHE A 632 -10.73 5.39 35.42
N THR A 633 -10.11 4.49 34.69
CA THR A 633 -10.36 4.27 33.26
C THR A 633 -11.82 3.87 33.03
N ASN A 634 -12.37 2.97 33.81
CA ASN A 634 -13.79 2.58 33.75
C ASN A 634 -14.73 3.77 34.08
N SER A 635 -14.36 4.60 35.03
CA SER A 635 -15.12 5.85 35.35
C SER A 635 -15.12 6.80 34.12
N GLN A 636 -14.00 6.96 33.42
CA GLN A 636 -13.96 7.76 32.18
C GLN A 636 -14.89 7.18 31.10
N VAL A 637 -14.92 5.86 30.94
CA VAL A 637 -15.80 5.14 30.00
C VAL A 637 -17.27 5.40 30.33
N GLU A 638 -17.68 5.22 31.59
CA GLU A 638 -19.06 5.42 32.01
C GLU A 638 -19.49 6.88 31.88
N THR A 639 -18.61 7.83 32.22
CA THR A 639 -18.89 9.29 32.05
C THR A 639 -19.16 9.62 30.58
N LEU A 640 -18.34 9.11 29.63
CA LEU A 640 -18.57 9.36 28.21
C LEU A 640 -19.87 8.72 27.72
N LYS A 641 -20.19 7.52 28.21
CA LYS A 641 -21.41 6.83 27.82
C LYS A 641 -22.64 7.65 28.22
N LEU A 642 -22.72 8.10 29.47
CA LEU A 642 -23.83 8.95 29.95
C LEU A 642 -23.91 10.27 29.17
N ALA A 643 -22.77 10.93 28.95
CA ALA A 643 -22.69 12.17 28.17
C ALA A 643 -23.19 11.97 26.72
N SER A 644 -22.81 10.86 26.11
CA SER A 644 -23.22 10.53 24.74
C SER A 644 -24.71 10.24 24.64
N GLU A 645 -25.28 9.51 25.59
CA GLU A 645 -26.72 9.23 25.66
C GLU A 645 -27.55 10.52 25.83
N GLU A 646 -27.09 11.46 26.64
CA GLU A 646 -27.72 12.78 26.80
C GLU A 646 -27.66 13.59 25.52
N ILE A 647 -26.51 13.60 24.84
CA ILE A 647 -26.32 14.31 23.57
C ILE A 647 -27.22 13.68 22.48
N GLU A 648 -27.26 12.36 22.31
CA GLU A 648 -28.12 11.69 21.35
C GLU A 648 -29.61 12.01 21.59
N LYS A 649 -30.03 11.97 22.84
CA LYS A 649 -31.41 12.30 23.24
C LYS A 649 -31.74 13.76 22.89
N GLY A 650 -30.83 14.69 23.16
CA GLY A 650 -31.01 16.09 22.85
C GLY A 650 -31.03 16.38 21.35
N LEU A 651 -30.14 15.73 20.57
CA LEU A 651 -30.06 15.91 19.12
C LEU A 651 -31.18 15.20 18.35
N GLY A 652 -31.75 14.13 18.92
CA GLY A 652 -32.80 13.33 18.27
C GLY A 652 -32.29 12.38 17.18
N TYR A 653 -30.98 12.12 17.13
CA TYR A 653 -30.35 11.15 16.23
C TYR A 653 -29.11 10.54 16.87
N SER A 654 -28.70 9.35 16.42
CA SER A 654 -27.52 8.64 16.92
C SER A 654 -26.23 9.22 16.36
N VAL A 655 -25.18 9.23 17.19
CA VAL A 655 -23.83 9.66 16.84
C VAL A 655 -22.83 8.53 17.13
N TYR A 656 -21.70 8.49 16.41
CA TYR A 656 -20.64 7.54 16.74
C TYR A 656 -19.99 7.87 18.09
N LYS A 657 -19.70 6.84 18.88
CA LYS A 657 -19.04 6.97 20.19
C LYS A 657 -17.68 6.32 20.15
N HIS A 658 -16.66 6.99 20.68
CA HIS A 658 -15.32 6.38 20.77
C HIS A 658 -14.48 6.98 21.91
N ILE A 659 -13.76 6.10 22.63
CA ILE A 659 -12.86 6.49 23.71
C ILE A 659 -11.51 5.78 23.66
N LEU A 660 -11.46 4.55 23.15
CA LEU A 660 -10.28 3.69 23.21
C LEU A 660 -9.12 4.21 22.33
N ASN A 661 -7.93 4.29 22.94
CA ASN A 661 -6.63 4.41 22.27
C ASN A 661 -6.02 3.01 22.06
N SER A 662 -4.77 2.88 21.62
CA SER A 662 -4.12 1.58 21.39
C SER A 662 -4.17 0.66 22.61
N ALA A 663 -3.79 1.16 23.80
CA ALA A 663 -3.86 0.40 25.06
C ALA A 663 -5.30 0.03 25.44
N GLY A 664 -6.24 0.97 25.22
CA GLY A 664 -7.65 0.71 25.46
C GLY A 664 -8.22 -0.40 24.59
N ILE A 665 -7.85 -0.47 23.30
CA ILE A 665 -8.24 -1.58 22.42
C ILE A 665 -7.73 -2.91 22.94
N GLU A 666 -6.54 -2.93 23.52
CA GLU A 666 -5.91 -4.13 24.07
C GLU A 666 -6.58 -4.61 25.36
N ARG A 667 -7.07 -3.70 26.22
CA ARG A 667 -7.45 -4.00 27.60
C ARG A 667 -8.93 -3.82 27.92
N PHE A 668 -9.68 -3.02 27.16
CA PHE A 668 -11.08 -2.67 27.43
C PHE A 668 -12.00 -2.99 26.25
N PRO A 669 -12.13 -4.26 25.83
CA PRO A 669 -12.88 -4.65 24.64
C PRO A 669 -14.37 -4.26 24.70
N ASP A 670 -14.96 -4.18 25.87
CA ASP A 670 -16.39 -3.84 26.06
C ASP A 670 -16.69 -2.34 25.76
N ALA A 671 -15.65 -1.49 25.70
CA ALA A 671 -15.78 -0.07 25.40
C ALA A 671 -15.45 0.29 23.94
N GLN A 672 -15.44 -0.68 23.02
CA GLN A 672 -15.16 -0.46 21.59
C GLN A 672 -16.24 0.39 20.91
N TRP A 673 -17.49 0.23 21.28
CA TRP A 673 -18.69 0.89 20.75
C TRP A 673 -18.68 0.99 19.22
N ASP A 674 -18.74 2.24 18.66
CA ASP A 674 -18.82 2.43 17.21
C ASP A 674 -17.46 2.57 16.55
N MET A 675 -16.47 3.13 17.27
CA MET A 675 -15.14 3.42 16.74
C MET A 675 -14.04 3.28 17.78
N VAL A 676 -12.81 3.03 17.30
CA VAL A 676 -11.59 3.02 18.12
C VAL A 676 -10.48 3.84 17.45
N ARG A 677 -9.47 4.30 18.22
CA ARG A 677 -8.34 5.08 17.72
C ARG A 677 -7.03 4.32 17.88
N LEU A 678 -6.51 3.82 16.77
CA LEU A 678 -5.22 3.15 16.74
C LEU A 678 -4.09 4.19 16.57
N GLY A 679 -3.27 4.33 17.61
CA GLY A 679 -2.11 5.23 17.63
C GLY A 679 -0.81 4.46 17.49
N ILE A 680 -0.01 4.42 18.56
CA ILE A 680 1.35 3.88 18.54
C ILE A 680 1.41 2.37 18.24
N GLY A 681 0.34 1.64 18.50
CA GLY A 681 0.21 0.23 18.13
C GLY A 681 0.37 -0.01 16.63
N LEU A 682 -0.06 0.94 15.79
CA LEU A 682 0.13 0.89 14.34
C LEU A 682 1.62 0.85 13.97
N TYR A 683 2.47 1.51 14.77
CA TYR A 683 3.92 1.63 14.56
C TYR A 683 4.73 0.53 15.26
N GLY A 684 4.05 -0.51 15.76
CA GLY A 684 4.69 -1.71 16.32
C GLY A 684 5.01 -1.64 17.81
N VAL A 685 4.48 -0.66 18.53
CA VAL A 685 4.67 -0.51 19.97
C VAL A 685 3.38 -0.80 20.71
N SER A 686 3.36 -1.87 21.52
CA SER A 686 2.25 -2.14 22.45
C SER A 686 2.48 -1.38 23.76
N ALA A 687 1.47 -0.63 24.19
CA ALA A 687 1.49 0.05 25.49
C ALA A 687 1.20 -0.89 26.68
N SER A 688 0.58 -2.06 26.44
CA SER A 688 0.25 -3.05 27.47
C SER A 688 1.17 -4.29 27.46
N GLY A 689 2.20 -4.31 26.60
CA GLY A 689 3.11 -5.46 26.46
C GLY A 689 2.54 -6.61 25.61
N LEU A 690 1.54 -6.35 24.78
CA LEU A 690 0.94 -7.34 23.90
C LEU A 690 1.96 -7.82 22.84
N LYS A 691 2.10 -9.14 22.69
CA LYS A 691 2.98 -9.75 21.68
C LYS A 691 2.28 -9.87 20.33
N GLY A 692 3.06 -9.90 19.25
CA GLY A 692 2.56 -10.13 17.90
C GLY A 692 2.55 -8.91 16.99
N LEU A 693 2.93 -7.72 17.48
CA LEU A 693 3.20 -6.56 16.65
C LEU A 693 4.56 -6.71 15.95
N ARG A 694 4.67 -6.15 14.74
CA ARG A 694 5.92 -6.09 13.97
C ARG A 694 6.54 -4.70 14.09
N ASN A 695 7.87 -4.66 14.17
CA ASN A 695 8.61 -3.40 14.11
C ASN A 695 8.40 -2.72 12.76
N VAL A 696 8.02 -1.45 12.79
CA VAL A 696 7.76 -0.65 11.57
C VAL A 696 8.97 0.17 11.17
N CYS A 697 9.67 0.76 12.14
CA CYS A 697 10.73 1.72 11.89
C CYS A 697 12.10 1.19 12.31
N THR A 698 13.09 1.28 11.41
CA THR A 698 14.48 0.98 11.71
C THR A 698 15.38 2.14 11.31
N LEU A 699 16.00 2.81 12.29
CA LEU A 699 16.94 3.91 12.07
C LEU A 699 18.36 3.36 11.95
N LYS A 700 18.97 3.61 10.79
CA LYS A 700 20.32 3.14 10.46
C LYS A 700 21.23 4.30 10.10
N THR A 701 22.53 4.13 10.38
CA THR A 701 23.58 5.03 9.96
C THR A 701 24.84 4.22 9.62
N THR A 702 25.98 4.88 9.37
CA THR A 702 27.25 4.23 9.03
C THR A 702 28.41 4.76 9.87
N ILE A 703 29.45 3.94 9.98
CA ILE A 703 30.72 4.34 10.59
C ILE A 703 31.50 5.20 9.60
N LEU A 704 31.87 6.41 10.03
CA LEU A 704 32.69 7.33 9.23
C LEU A 704 34.20 7.10 9.41
N GLN A 705 34.64 6.89 10.64
CA GLN A 705 36.02 6.75 10.99
C GLN A 705 36.20 5.94 12.28
N ILE A 706 37.26 5.14 12.35
CA ILE A 706 37.67 4.42 13.56
C ILE A 706 39.03 4.89 13.98
N LYS A 707 39.21 5.21 15.27
CA LYS A 707 40.51 5.62 15.87
C LYS A 707 40.83 4.75 17.06
N ASN A 708 42.10 4.39 17.19
CA ASN A 708 42.66 3.83 18.41
C ASN A 708 43.06 5.00 19.34
N ILE A 709 42.41 5.08 20.48
CA ILE A 709 42.60 6.15 21.48
C ILE A 709 43.28 5.53 22.71
N PRO A 710 44.41 6.07 23.18
CA PRO A 710 45.07 5.59 24.40
C PRO A 710 44.19 5.76 25.64
N GLY A 711 44.36 4.89 26.63
CA GLY A 711 43.77 5.06 27.97
C GLY A 711 44.11 6.42 28.57
N HIS A 712 43.25 6.93 29.43
CA HIS A 712 43.33 8.26 30.09
C HIS A 712 43.11 9.46 29.15
N GLU A 713 42.86 9.22 27.84
CA GLU A 713 42.38 10.26 26.94
C GLU A 713 40.85 10.45 27.07
N THR A 714 40.37 11.63 26.66
CA THR A 714 38.97 11.99 26.76
C THR A 714 38.31 12.06 25.42
N VAL A 715 36.99 11.69 25.36
CA VAL A 715 36.22 11.67 24.13
C VAL A 715 35.12 12.74 24.14
N GLY A 716 35.03 13.53 23.06
CA GLY A 716 33.93 14.43 22.77
C GLY A 716 33.97 15.78 23.51
N TYR A 717 32.89 16.55 23.33
CA TYR A 717 32.77 17.89 23.93
C TYR A 717 32.73 17.85 25.46
N GLY A 718 33.41 18.79 26.09
CA GLY A 718 33.46 18.97 27.53
C GLY A 718 34.36 17.95 28.25
N ARG A 719 35.05 17.07 27.49
CA ARG A 719 35.98 16.07 28.04
C ARG A 719 35.36 15.24 29.19
N LYS A 720 34.10 14.93 29.09
CA LYS A 720 33.34 14.23 30.19
C LYS A 720 33.58 12.73 30.24
N GLU A 721 33.93 12.13 29.12
CA GLU A 721 34.23 10.69 29.03
C GLU A 721 35.76 10.52 29.00
N GLU A 722 36.33 9.99 30.08
CA GLU A 722 37.74 9.55 30.16
C GLU A 722 37.79 8.03 29.95
N LEU A 723 38.67 7.58 29.07
CA LEU A 723 38.83 6.16 28.76
C LEU A 723 39.70 5.50 29.85
N ASN A 724 39.21 4.39 30.41
CA ASN A 724 39.97 3.67 31.45
C ASN A 724 41.13 2.83 30.89
N CYS A 725 41.09 2.51 29.59
CA CYS A 725 42.13 1.74 28.89
C CYS A 725 42.13 2.14 27.41
N ASP A 726 43.11 1.63 26.65
CA ASP A 726 43.15 1.79 25.20
C ASP A 726 41.84 1.31 24.59
N ALA A 727 41.25 2.13 23.70
CA ALA A 727 39.93 1.85 23.10
C ALA A 727 39.90 2.16 21.62
N ARG A 728 39.08 1.40 20.90
CA ARG A 728 38.73 1.69 19.50
C ARG A 728 37.42 2.49 19.48
N ILE A 729 37.54 3.76 19.12
CA ILE A 729 36.40 4.68 19.08
C ILE A 729 35.98 4.91 17.61
N ALA A 730 34.74 4.59 17.29
CA ALA A 730 34.17 4.86 15.98
C ALA A 730 33.27 6.10 16.03
N THR A 731 33.38 6.95 15.01
CA THR A 731 32.46 8.08 14.78
C THR A 731 31.40 7.66 13.80
N ILE A 732 30.12 7.87 14.14
CA ILE A 732 28.98 7.55 13.30
C ILE A 732 28.24 8.82 12.88
N ARG A 733 27.60 8.76 11.70
CA ARG A 733 26.93 9.90 11.04
C ARG A 733 25.51 10.11 11.56
N ILE A 734 25.34 10.36 12.84
CA ILE A 734 24.07 10.73 13.45
C ILE A 734 24.29 11.58 14.69
N GLY A 735 23.48 12.62 14.85
CA GLY A 735 23.53 13.49 15.99
C GLY A 735 22.15 14.00 16.40
N TYR A 736 22.10 15.01 17.32
CA TYR A 736 20.82 15.49 17.82
C TYR A 736 20.00 16.25 16.76
N ALA A 737 20.63 16.77 15.70
CA ALA A 737 19.90 17.37 14.58
C ALA A 737 19.20 16.33 13.70
N ASP A 738 19.58 15.04 13.79
CA ASP A 738 18.90 13.92 13.15
C ASP A 738 17.80 13.32 14.04
N GLY A 739 17.75 13.72 15.33
CA GLY A 739 16.80 13.24 16.32
C GLY A 739 17.37 12.32 17.39
N LEU A 740 18.72 12.11 17.42
CA LEU A 740 19.37 11.35 18.48
C LEU A 740 19.54 12.23 19.73
N ASP A 741 18.73 12.01 20.77
CA ASP A 741 18.77 12.84 21.99
C ASP A 741 20.16 12.84 22.63
N ARG A 742 20.60 13.99 23.15
CA ARG A 742 21.88 14.13 23.84
C ARG A 742 22.01 13.27 25.09
N LYS A 743 20.89 12.89 25.70
CA LYS A 743 20.87 11.98 26.87
C LYS A 743 21.43 10.60 26.57
N PHE A 744 21.45 10.18 25.27
CA PHE A 744 22.09 8.91 24.88
C PHE A 744 23.61 8.91 25.04
N GLY A 745 24.26 10.07 25.14
CA GLY A 745 25.71 10.18 25.39
C GLY A 745 26.12 9.62 26.75
N ASN A 746 27.45 9.55 26.96
CA ASN A 746 28.08 9.14 28.22
C ASN A 746 27.61 7.75 28.70
N ARG A 747 27.55 6.78 27.77
CA ARG A 747 27.20 5.35 27.94
C ARG A 747 25.74 5.07 28.32
N ASN A 748 24.86 6.08 28.29
CA ASN A 748 23.41 5.84 28.54
C ASN A 748 22.73 5.12 27.37
N GLY A 749 23.16 5.41 26.13
CA GLY A 749 22.63 4.76 24.94
C GLY A 749 23.61 3.76 24.34
N LYS A 750 23.07 2.83 23.59
CA LYS A 750 23.85 1.83 22.84
C LYS A 750 23.23 1.63 21.44
N VAL A 751 24.08 1.32 20.48
CA VAL A 751 23.71 1.01 19.10
C VAL A 751 24.15 -0.42 18.75
N LEU A 752 23.62 -1.01 17.69
CA LEU A 752 23.95 -2.37 17.26
C LEU A 752 24.82 -2.33 16.01
N ILE A 753 25.95 -3.07 16.03
CA ILE A 753 26.89 -3.22 14.91
C ILE A 753 27.28 -4.70 14.83
N ASN A 754 27.12 -5.32 13.67
CA ASN A 754 27.51 -6.72 13.42
C ASN A 754 27.01 -7.69 14.52
N GLY A 755 25.76 -7.45 15.02
CA GLY A 755 25.12 -8.28 16.05
C GLY A 755 25.58 -7.99 17.49
N LYS A 756 26.46 -6.99 17.73
CA LYS A 756 26.94 -6.62 19.07
C LYS A 756 26.57 -5.18 19.42
N PHE A 757 26.32 -4.93 20.70
CA PHE A 757 26.03 -3.59 21.20
C PHE A 757 27.29 -2.77 21.43
N ALA A 758 27.34 -1.56 20.87
CA ALA A 758 28.35 -0.55 21.10
C ALA A 758 27.76 0.62 21.91
N PRO A 759 28.31 0.97 23.10
CA PRO A 759 27.83 2.11 23.86
C PRO A 759 28.22 3.43 23.19
N ILE A 760 27.36 4.45 23.31
CA ILE A 760 27.65 5.81 22.87
C ILE A 760 28.54 6.48 23.93
N VAL A 761 29.72 6.93 23.53
CA VAL A 761 30.71 7.54 24.42
C VAL A 761 30.81 9.04 24.21
N GLY A 762 31.04 9.77 25.32
CA GLY A 762 31.04 11.22 25.31
C GLY A 762 29.70 11.83 24.98
N ASN A 763 29.63 13.12 24.75
CA ASN A 763 28.40 13.83 24.42
C ASN A 763 28.03 13.61 22.94
N VAL A 764 26.73 13.37 22.66
CA VAL A 764 26.22 13.41 21.30
C VAL A 764 26.36 14.82 20.73
N CYS A 765 26.97 14.93 19.53
CA CYS A 765 27.14 16.18 18.81
C CYS A 765 25.94 16.51 17.91
N MET A 766 26.00 17.62 17.16
CA MET A 766 24.90 18.04 16.29
C MET A 766 24.62 17.01 15.18
N ASP A 767 25.67 16.56 14.48
CA ASP A 767 25.59 15.72 13.29
C ASP A 767 26.27 14.36 13.44
N LEU A 768 27.00 14.15 14.53
CA LEU A 768 27.86 12.99 14.77
C LEU A 768 27.75 12.52 16.21
N CYS A 769 28.04 11.26 16.47
CA CYS A 769 28.36 10.79 17.81
C CYS A 769 29.45 9.70 17.77
N MET A 770 30.06 9.42 18.92
CA MET A 770 31.15 8.47 19.07
C MET A 770 30.63 7.23 19.81
N ILE A 771 31.11 6.07 19.42
CA ILE A 771 30.72 4.78 19.99
C ILE A 771 32.00 3.96 20.26
N ASP A 772 31.96 3.17 21.31
CA ASP A 772 33.07 2.28 21.69
C ASP A 772 32.89 0.93 20.97
N VAL A 773 33.85 0.63 20.07
CA VAL A 773 33.90 -0.62 19.27
C VAL A 773 35.11 -1.48 19.62
N THR A 774 35.66 -1.31 20.83
CA THR A 774 36.89 -1.99 21.26
C THR A 774 36.78 -3.50 21.13
N GLU A 775 35.66 -4.08 21.51
CA GLU A 775 35.41 -5.52 21.46
C GLU A 775 34.58 -5.97 20.22
N ILE A 776 34.42 -5.07 19.26
CA ILE A 776 33.62 -5.32 18.07
C ILE A 776 34.50 -5.29 16.82
N GLU A 777 34.43 -6.32 16.02
CA GLU A 777 35.03 -6.31 14.69
C GLU A 777 34.19 -5.41 13.78
N ALA A 778 34.67 -4.18 13.60
CA ALA A 778 33.98 -3.15 12.84
C ALA A 778 34.96 -2.42 11.92
N ASN A 779 34.45 -1.97 10.77
CA ASN A 779 35.18 -1.23 9.74
C ASN A 779 34.44 0.06 9.39
N GLU A 780 35.15 1.01 8.81
CA GLU A 780 34.57 2.21 8.22
C GLU A 780 33.63 1.82 7.10
N GLY A 781 32.42 2.42 7.08
CA GLY A 781 31.32 2.06 6.17
C GLY A 781 30.36 1.00 6.70
N ASP A 782 30.66 0.31 7.79
CA ASP A 782 29.74 -0.67 8.39
C ASP A 782 28.44 0.00 8.83
N THR A 783 27.34 -0.73 8.67
CA THR A 783 26.01 -0.28 9.08
C THR A 783 25.84 -0.36 10.59
N VAL A 784 25.31 0.71 11.16
CA VAL A 784 24.99 0.85 12.57
C VAL A 784 23.48 0.99 12.71
N VAL A 785 22.85 0.11 13.48
CA VAL A 785 21.43 0.21 13.82
C VAL A 785 21.28 1.00 15.12
N VAL A 786 20.60 2.14 15.03
CA VAL A 786 20.33 3.02 16.19
C VAL A 786 19.12 2.50 16.96
N PHE A 787 18.02 2.20 16.25
CA PHE A 787 16.89 1.45 16.76
C PHE A 787 16.20 0.66 15.64
N GLY A 788 15.46 -0.35 16.03
CA GLY A 788 14.72 -1.22 15.12
C GLY A 788 14.05 -2.35 15.90
N GLU A 789 14.21 -3.58 15.44
CA GLU A 789 13.82 -4.75 16.22
C GLU A 789 14.75 -4.91 17.44
N THR A 790 16.05 -4.62 17.25
CA THR A 790 17.08 -4.63 18.31
C THR A 790 18.15 -3.56 18.01
N PRO A 791 18.41 -2.58 18.90
CA PRO A 791 17.63 -2.25 20.10
C PRO A 791 16.23 -1.76 19.72
N SER A 792 15.23 -2.06 20.55
CA SER A 792 13.88 -1.57 20.31
C SER A 792 13.73 -0.09 20.72
N VAL A 793 12.72 0.57 20.17
CA VAL A 793 12.35 1.95 20.55
C VAL A 793 11.99 2.02 22.04
N ILE A 794 11.46 0.93 22.61
CA ILE A 794 11.12 0.83 24.04
C ILE A 794 12.41 0.86 24.86
N ASP A 795 13.39 0.00 24.53
CA ASP A 795 14.69 -0.04 25.23
C ASP A 795 15.39 1.32 25.24
N LEU A 796 15.35 2.02 24.08
CA LEU A 796 15.93 3.36 23.97
C LEU A 796 15.20 4.37 24.86
N ALA A 797 13.88 4.38 24.82
CA ALA A 797 13.06 5.30 25.63
C ALA A 797 13.34 5.09 27.13
N GLU A 798 13.36 3.85 27.60
CA GLU A 798 13.67 3.50 28.98
C GLU A 798 15.08 3.97 29.40
N SER A 799 16.08 3.81 28.52
CA SER A 799 17.48 4.17 28.83
C SER A 799 17.69 5.66 29.13
N ILE A 800 16.82 6.53 28.63
CA ILE A 800 16.91 7.99 28.85
C ILE A 800 15.73 8.57 29.63
N GLY A 801 14.82 7.70 30.13
CA GLY A 801 13.66 8.11 30.95
C GLY A 801 12.59 8.85 30.16
N THR A 802 12.29 8.39 28.94
CA THR A 802 11.22 8.94 28.10
C THR A 802 10.27 7.84 27.58
N ILE A 803 9.44 8.17 26.60
CA ILE A 803 8.45 7.27 25.99
C ILE A 803 8.76 7.01 24.51
N PRO A 804 8.36 5.85 23.97
CA PRO A 804 8.59 5.49 22.56
C PRO A 804 8.06 6.53 21.57
N TYR A 805 6.99 7.23 21.89
CA TYR A 805 6.43 8.32 21.05
C TYR A 805 7.46 9.42 20.78
N GLU A 806 8.20 9.86 21.80
CA GLU A 806 9.20 10.91 21.68
C GLU A 806 10.36 10.46 20.80
N ILE A 807 10.84 9.23 20.96
CA ILE A 807 11.91 8.67 20.12
C ILE A 807 11.52 8.63 18.65
N LEU A 808 10.31 8.12 18.33
CA LEU A 808 9.86 8.03 16.95
C LEU A 808 9.65 9.40 16.31
N THR A 809 8.98 10.31 17.03
CA THR A 809 8.65 11.66 16.51
C THR A 809 9.85 12.60 16.45
N SER A 810 10.93 12.31 17.19
CA SER A 810 12.16 13.11 17.15
C SER A 810 12.97 12.93 15.87
N VAL A 811 12.75 11.84 15.12
CA VAL A 811 13.48 11.62 13.86
C VAL A 811 13.24 12.76 12.88
N SER A 812 14.28 13.56 12.65
CA SER A 812 14.24 14.79 11.88
C SER A 812 13.79 14.55 10.44
N PRO A 813 13.04 15.50 9.80
CA PRO A 813 12.70 15.43 8.38
C PRO A 813 13.90 15.31 7.44
N ARG A 814 15.10 15.71 7.87
CA ARG A 814 16.33 15.58 7.07
C ARG A 814 16.82 14.13 6.94
N VAL A 815 16.41 13.23 7.86
CA VAL A 815 16.67 11.80 7.75
C VAL A 815 15.77 11.23 6.65
N LYS A 816 16.35 10.64 5.61
CA LYS A 816 15.59 10.07 4.48
C LYS A 816 14.77 8.86 4.94
N ARG A 817 13.47 8.85 4.61
CA ARG A 817 12.61 7.68 4.81
C ARG A 817 12.71 6.77 3.59
N ILE A 818 12.94 5.48 3.83
CA ILE A 818 12.98 4.43 2.82
C ILE A 818 11.84 3.47 3.12
N TYR A 819 10.85 3.44 2.23
CA TYR A 819 9.69 2.58 2.41
C TYR A 819 9.95 1.21 1.81
N ILE A 820 9.82 0.18 2.65
CA ILE A 820 9.98 -1.22 2.27
C ILE A 820 8.57 -1.82 2.15
N LYS A 821 8.33 -2.50 1.03
CA LYS A 821 7.09 -3.20 0.75
C LYS A 821 7.42 -4.44 -0.08
N GLU A 822 7.16 -5.64 0.46
CA GLU A 822 7.37 -6.90 -0.25
C GLU A 822 6.29 -7.20 -1.32
#